data_642a9b7c8481fe77a8c19033bc8d3cf2
#
_entry.id   642a9b7c8481fe77a8c19033bc8d3cf2
#
_cell.length_a   1.000
_cell.length_b   1.000
_cell.length_c   1.000
_cell.angle_alpha   90.00
_cell.angle_beta   90.00
_cell.angle_gamma   90.00
#
_symmetry.space_group_name_H-M   'P 1'
#
loop_
_entity.id
_entity.type
_entity.pdbx_description
1 polymer ?
#
loop_
_entity_poly.entity_id
_entity_poly.type
_entity_poly.pdbx_seq_one_letter_code
_entity_poly.pdbx_strand_id
1 'polypeptide(L)'
;MKSYQRLRTAAAPSRGCRLEEEEEEGAAPRAAGRLAPCWVGSGLLVAAVLLSAVTVWVLRHVSRGWPLPAPPAECLALRLDVRFETDTRLHVKVSRPPRPRGSPTIPLPAPRLLKAHPSLLQITDAAKPRYEVPLEVPPATKRAENPLYSVEFSREPFGVLLRRRVTGTVLLNTTVAPLIFTDQFLQISTALPSPFLYGLGEHRTKLLHSLNWTTLTLWARDVPPSESLNLYGAHPFYLVMEQGGDAHGVFLLNSNAMEVALQPAPALTWRTIGGILDFYIFLGPDPNMVIQQYQQVIGFPAMPPLWALGFHLCRWGYGSSNETWQTVKAMRNYRIPQDAQWNDIDYMDGYRDFTFDPEKFASLPSLVEDLHKHGQRYVMILDPGISSTNPNGSYWPFDEGLRQGLFINTTQGQPLIGQVWPGFTAFPDFSNQDTHQWWLENLQRFHAQVPFDGLWIDMNEPSNFMDGSEEGCPPGDLDSPPYTPAVLGDSLYAKTVCASAKQSASVHYNLHNLYGLMEAKATASALIQIRGKRPLVISRSTFPSQGRYSGHWLGDNRSQWKDMYYSIPGLLSFSLFGIPLVGADICGFSGGTSEELCTRWMQLGAFYPFARNHNTQKEQAQDPTVFSPAARTAMKDVLLTRYSLLPFLYTLFHRAHLQGDTVARPLFFEFPQDVATYGMDRQFLWGRSLLVTPVLEPGADSVVGYFPRGVWYDFYRGSSVNSSGEMLKMSAPLEHLNLHVREGAVLPTQKPGITSEASRGNPLRLIVALSQRGTAWGDLFWDDGESLDTFERGSYSYLVFNVTQNVFSSIVLHTSAEATDVVIDTLSVFGVREPPSKVLLDGQEKPFSYLDTQVLTVSGLGRGLAQGFSLRWL
;
A
#
# COMPACT_ATOMS: atom_id res chain seq x y z
N MET A 1 1.33 12.49 25.90
CA MET A 1 0.13 13.36 25.78
C MET A 1 0.31 14.80 26.24
N LYS A 2 0.94 15.08 27.36
CA LYS A 2 1.23 16.49 27.75
C LYS A 2 2.25 17.21 26.84
N SER A 3 3.12 16.51 26.16
CA SER A 3 4.09 17.07 25.18
C SER A 3 3.46 17.47 23.84
N TYR A 4 2.44 16.78 23.38
CA TYR A 4 1.69 17.15 22.16
C TYR A 4 0.86 18.44 22.31
N GLN A 5 0.47 18.79 23.55
CA GLN A 5 -0.27 20.03 23.83
C GLN A 5 0.62 21.26 24.01
N ARG A 6 1.91 21.09 24.33
CA ARG A 6 2.81 22.26 24.51
C ARG A 6 3.30 22.89 23.20
N LEU A 7 3.25 22.19 22.10
CA LEU A 7 3.64 22.71 20.78
C LEU A 7 2.56 23.53 20.07
N ARG A 8 1.34 23.65 20.66
CA ARG A 8 0.27 24.52 20.12
C ARG A 8 0.10 25.89 20.78
N THR A 9 0.91 26.23 21.80
CA THR A 9 0.74 27.47 22.57
C THR A 9 1.92 28.44 22.54
N ALA A 10 2.83 28.33 21.57
CA ALA A 10 3.89 29.30 21.39
C ALA A 10 3.82 29.98 20.02
N ALA A 11 2.75 30.75 19.78
CA ALA A 11 2.69 31.85 18.83
C ALA A 11 1.65 32.85 19.31
N ALA A 12 2.09 33.89 19.96
CA ALA A 12 1.33 35.06 20.29
C ALA A 12 1.67 36.23 19.34
N PRO A 13 0.91 37.29 19.28
CA PRO A 13 0.29 37.75 18.04
C PRO A 13 0.95 39.03 17.52
N SER A 14 1.00 39.23 16.22
CA SER A 14 1.15 40.56 15.64
C SER A 14 -0.09 40.97 14.88
N ARG A 15 -0.66 42.01 15.43
CA ARG A 15 -1.67 42.96 15.02
C ARG A 15 -2.18 42.93 13.58
N GLY A 16 -3.51 43.01 13.52
CA GLY A 16 -4.43 42.94 12.44
C GLY A 16 -4.36 44.06 11.40
N CYS A 17 -4.98 43.74 10.30
CA CYS A 17 -5.81 44.65 9.52
C CYS A 17 -7.00 43.85 9.00
N ARG A 18 -8.18 44.31 9.36
CA ARG A 18 -9.45 43.91 8.76
C ARG A 18 -9.53 44.52 7.36
N LEU A 19 -10.08 43.82 6.44
CA LEU A 19 -10.84 44.36 5.32
C LEU A 19 -12.15 43.58 5.21
N GLU A 20 -13.21 44.33 5.25
CA GLU A 20 -14.61 43.95 5.13
C GLU A 20 -14.93 43.62 3.66
N GLU A 21 -15.80 42.68 3.47
CA GLU A 21 -16.52 42.43 2.21
C GLU A 21 -17.58 43.47 2.02
N GLU A 22 -17.71 44.07 0.85
CA GLU A 22 -18.96 44.61 0.32
C GLU A 22 -19.10 44.29 -1.17
N GLU A 23 -20.17 43.61 -1.50
CA GLU A 23 -20.72 43.48 -2.84
C GLU A 23 -21.33 44.83 -3.27
N GLU A 24 -21.18 45.21 -4.56
CA GLU A 24 -22.27 45.87 -5.30
C GLU A 24 -22.03 45.82 -6.83
N GLU A 25 -23.16 45.61 -7.50
CA GLU A 25 -23.36 45.58 -8.94
C GLU A 25 -23.33 46.97 -9.59
N GLY A 26 -23.01 47.02 -10.88
CA GLY A 26 -23.78 47.93 -11.78
C GLY A 26 -23.04 48.91 -12.68
N ALA A 27 -23.12 48.61 -13.97
CA ALA A 27 -23.28 49.53 -15.10
C ALA A 27 -22.18 50.54 -15.53
N ALA A 28 -21.75 50.37 -16.78
CA ALA A 28 -21.11 51.44 -17.61
C ALA A 28 -22.09 52.60 -17.91
N PRO A 29 -21.61 53.81 -18.27
CA PRO A 29 -21.23 54.04 -19.66
C PRO A 29 -20.12 55.11 -19.93
N ARG A 30 -19.68 55.10 -21.19
CA ARG A 30 -18.90 56.04 -22.03
C ARG A 30 -18.83 57.52 -21.61
N ALA A 31 -17.62 58.13 -21.76
CA ALA A 31 -17.39 59.25 -22.68
C ALA A 31 -15.93 59.79 -22.66
N ALA A 32 -15.54 60.33 -23.73
CA ALA A 32 -14.28 60.84 -24.22
C ALA A 32 -13.69 62.04 -23.47
N GLY A 33 -12.36 62.20 -23.51
CA GLY A 33 -11.67 63.46 -23.16
C GLY A 33 -10.13 63.37 -23.39
N ARG A 34 -9.70 64.07 -24.41
CA ARG A 34 -8.27 64.23 -24.83
C ARG A 34 -7.50 65.07 -23.79
N LEU A 35 -6.17 64.86 -23.69
CA LEU A 35 -5.01 65.78 -23.82
C LEU A 35 -3.83 65.26 -23.00
N ALA A 36 -2.83 64.86 -23.59
CA ALA A 36 -1.52 65.37 -24.05
C ALA A 36 -0.36 65.14 -23.06
N PRO A 37 0.87 64.96 -23.55
CA PRO A 37 1.88 64.08 -22.91
C PRO A 37 2.90 64.92 -22.18
N CYS A 38 3.57 64.35 -21.18
CA CYS A 38 4.97 64.63 -20.88
C CYS A 38 5.53 63.76 -19.77
N TRP A 39 6.79 63.35 -19.96
CA TRP A 39 7.66 62.75 -18.93
C TRP A 39 7.49 61.28 -18.59
N VAL A 40 7.75 60.38 -19.55
CA VAL A 40 8.08 58.98 -19.27
C VAL A 40 9.41 58.53 -19.89
N GLY A 41 10.23 59.50 -20.40
CA GLY A 41 11.48 59.20 -21.08
C GLY A 41 12.70 58.94 -20.19
N SER A 42 12.70 59.44 -18.96
CA SER A 42 13.94 59.44 -18.13
C SER A 42 14.03 58.27 -17.15
N GLY A 43 12.92 57.67 -16.72
CA GLY A 43 12.92 56.57 -15.78
C GLY A 43 13.27 55.18 -16.38
N LEU A 44 12.92 54.99 -17.64
CA LEU A 44 13.25 53.77 -18.39
C LEU A 44 14.73 53.64 -18.75
N LEU A 45 15.41 54.77 -19.04
CA LEU A 45 16.84 54.77 -19.37
C LEU A 45 17.68 54.44 -18.09
N VAL A 46 17.31 54.97 -16.92
CA VAL A 46 18.01 54.69 -15.68
C VAL A 46 17.78 53.24 -15.22
N ALA A 47 16.57 52.69 -15.38
CA ALA A 47 16.27 51.32 -15.09
C ALA A 47 17.00 50.32 -16.05
N ALA A 48 17.11 50.66 -17.34
CA ALA A 48 17.85 49.88 -18.31
C ALA A 48 19.35 49.90 -18.09
N VAL A 49 19.89 51.03 -17.65
CA VAL A 49 21.31 51.18 -17.32
C VAL A 49 21.64 50.49 -16.00
N LEU A 50 20.76 50.51 -15.01
CA LEU A 50 20.91 49.78 -13.76
C LEU A 50 20.79 48.27 -13.99
N LEU A 51 19.83 47.80 -14.79
CA LEU A 51 19.70 46.37 -15.16
C LEU A 51 20.92 45.88 -15.95
N SER A 52 21.42 46.67 -16.92
CA SER A 52 22.62 46.30 -17.65
C SER A 52 23.88 46.36 -16.77
N ALA A 53 23.98 47.31 -15.83
CA ALA A 53 25.09 47.36 -14.88
C ALA A 53 25.06 46.18 -13.88
N VAL A 54 23.88 45.79 -13.39
CA VAL A 54 23.69 44.59 -12.53
C VAL A 54 23.98 43.32 -13.33
N THR A 55 23.53 43.23 -14.58
CA THR A 55 23.81 42.05 -15.44
C THR A 55 25.32 41.96 -15.76
N VAL A 56 25.99 43.07 -16.06
CA VAL A 56 27.45 43.09 -16.27
C VAL A 56 28.20 42.83 -14.97
N TRP A 57 27.71 43.31 -13.79
CA TRP A 57 28.31 43.02 -12.49
C TRP A 57 28.13 41.56 -12.14
N VAL A 58 26.93 40.96 -12.32
CA VAL A 58 26.64 39.51 -12.13
C VAL A 58 27.50 38.70 -13.10
N LEU A 59 27.55 39.06 -14.39
CA LEU A 59 28.40 38.35 -15.36
C LEU A 59 29.90 38.48 -15.04
N ARG A 60 30.39 39.63 -14.53
CA ARG A 60 31.76 39.80 -14.10
C ARG A 60 32.10 39.10 -12.78
N HIS A 61 31.11 38.85 -11.88
CA HIS A 61 31.33 38.15 -10.63
C HIS A 61 31.09 36.63 -10.79
N VAL A 62 30.21 36.21 -11.72
CA VAL A 62 30.07 34.82 -12.12
C VAL A 62 31.23 34.36 -13.01
N SER A 63 31.83 35.28 -13.81
CA SER A 63 33.02 34.95 -14.62
C SER A 63 34.37 35.04 -13.85
N ARG A 64 34.39 35.62 -12.64
CA ARG A 64 35.47 35.38 -11.69
C ARG A 64 35.16 34.14 -10.89
N GLY A 65 35.23 32.98 -11.60
CA GLY A 65 35.13 31.67 -10.96
C GLY A 65 36.04 31.64 -9.75
N TRP A 66 35.49 31.28 -8.61
CA TRP A 66 36.31 30.65 -7.60
C TRP A 66 37.01 29.50 -8.29
N PRO A 67 38.33 29.35 -8.11
CA PRO A 67 39.00 28.19 -8.64
C PRO A 67 38.37 26.97 -7.95
N LEU A 68 37.51 26.25 -8.66
CA LEU A 68 37.21 24.90 -8.29
C LEU A 68 38.54 24.16 -8.13
N PRO A 69 38.81 23.50 -7.02
CA PRO A 69 40.00 22.69 -6.91
C PRO A 69 40.08 21.78 -8.13
N ALA A 70 41.22 21.77 -8.80
CA ALA A 70 41.43 20.90 -9.95
C ALA A 70 41.02 19.45 -9.56
N PRO A 71 40.20 18.76 -10.33
CA PRO A 71 39.85 17.39 -10.02
C PRO A 71 41.11 16.56 -9.90
N PRO A 72 41.24 15.70 -8.88
CA PRO A 72 42.37 14.78 -8.81
C PRO A 72 42.40 13.94 -10.09
N ALA A 73 43.57 13.73 -10.66
CA ALA A 73 43.82 13.14 -11.99
C ALA A 73 43.48 11.62 -12.09
N GLU A 74 42.64 11.07 -11.28
CA GLU A 74 42.16 9.69 -11.40
C GLU A 74 40.73 9.67 -11.99
N CYS A 75 40.62 9.25 -13.24
CA CYS A 75 39.33 8.95 -13.89
C CYS A 75 38.61 7.86 -13.11
N LEU A 76 37.63 8.23 -12.31
CA LEU A 76 36.75 7.28 -11.64
C LEU A 76 35.82 6.64 -12.66
N ALA A 77 35.95 5.33 -12.85
CA ALA A 77 35.07 4.56 -13.71
C ALA A 77 33.82 4.12 -12.96
N LEU A 78 32.66 4.32 -13.56
CA LEU A 78 31.44 3.64 -13.13
C LEU A 78 31.28 2.35 -13.90
N ARG A 79 30.73 1.34 -13.24
CA ARG A 79 30.37 0.07 -13.84
C ARG A 79 28.85 0.11 -14.14
N LEU A 80 28.51 -0.14 -15.41
CA LEU A 80 27.16 -0.37 -15.88
C LEU A 80 26.97 -1.85 -16.15
N ASP A 81 26.15 -2.51 -15.35
CA ASP A 81 25.69 -3.87 -15.58
C ASP A 81 24.28 -3.82 -16.17
N VAL A 82 24.08 -4.48 -17.31
CA VAL A 82 22.76 -4.59 -17.96
C VAL A 82 22.47 -6.05 -18.18
N ARG A 83 21.39 -6.53 -17.59
CA ARG A 83 20.93 -7.91 -17.66
C ARG A 83 19.58 -8.00 -18.31
N PHE A 84 19.47 -8.74 -19.36
CA PHE A 84 18.23 -9.11 -20.03
C PHE A 84 17.67 -10.34 -19.31
N GLU A 85 16.91 -10.13 -18.23
CA GLU A 85 16.48 -11.21 -17.33
C GLU A 85 15.36 -12.06 -17.93
N THR A 86 14.33 -11.39 -18.47
CA THR A 86 13.24 -12.06 -19.20
C THR A 86 12.90 -11.27 -20.46
N ASP A 87 12.01 -11.79 -21.30
CA ASP A 87 11.53 -11.08 -22.49
C ASP A 87 10.79 -9.78 -22.14
N THR A 88 10.32 -9.62 -20.89
CA THR A 88 9.58 -8.46 -20.40
C THR A 88 10.26 -7.74 -19.22
N ARG A 89 11.46 -8.19 -18.77
CA ARG A 89 12.15 -7.59 -17.63
C ARG A 89 13.61 -7.30 -17.93
N LEU A 90 13.98 -6.03 -17.74
CA LEU A 90 15.36 -5.54 -17.86
C LEU A 90 15.86 -5.11 -16.48
N HIS A 91 17.09 -5.48 -16.14
CA HIS A 91 17.79 -5.04 -14.95
C HIS A 91 19.01 -4.20 -15.33
N VAL A 92 19.07 -2.96 -14.80
CA VAL A 92 20.13 -1.97 -15.08
C VAL A 92 20.72 -1.47 -13.78
N LYS A 93 22.01 -1.78 -13.56
CA LYS A 93 22.70 -1.43 -12.33
C LYS A 93 23.88 -0.53 -12.63
N VAL A 94 23.92 0.65 -12.00
CA VAL A 94 25.06 1.57 -12.03
C VAL A 94 25.70 1.57 -10.66
N SER A 95 26.96 1.14 -10.61
CA SER A 95 27.73 0.98 -9.37
C SER A 95 29.21 1.29 -9.60
N ARG A 96 29.98 1.27 -8.53
CA ARG A 96 31.46 1.32 -8.64
C ARG A 96 32.04 -0.07 -8.85
N PRO A 97 33.10 -0.23 -9.68
CA PRO A 97 33.83 -1.48 -9.75
C PRO A 97 34.54 -1.74 -8.40
N PRO A 98 34.57 -2.99 -7.89
CA PRO A 98 35.38 -3.32 -6.73
C PRO A 98 36.87 -3.06 -7.02
N ARG A 99 37.59 -2.46 -6.07
CA ARG A 99 39.07 -2.29 -6.20
C ARG A 99 39.71 -3.68 -6.18
N PRO A 100 40.62 -3.98 -7.13
CA PRO A 100 41.41 -5.21 -7.05
C PRO A 100 42.28 -5.15 -5.80
N ARG A 101 42.18 -6.12 -4.92
CA ARG A 101 43.14 -6.32 -3.84
C ARG A 101 44.47 -6.69 -4.45
N GLY A 102 45.42 -5.74 -4.48
CA GLY A 102 46.85 -5.97 -4.63
C GLY A 102 47.29 -6.74 -5.90
N SER A 103 46.92 -6.31 -7.10
CA SER A 103 47.52 -6.82 -8.32
C SER A 103 48.02 -5.69 -9.25
N PRO A 104 49.18 -5.86 -9.88
CA PRO A 104 49.66 -4.91 -10.86
C PRO A 104 48.79 -4.97 -12.13
N THR A 105 48.68 -3.82 -12.77
CA THR A 105 47.89 -3.55 -13.96
C THR A 105 48.24 -4.50 -15.10
N ILE A 106 47.41 -5.52 -15.35
CA ILE A 106 47.38 -6.24 -16.63
C ILE A 106 46.05 -5.96 -17.28
N PRO A 107 45.98 -5.50 -18.51
CA PRO A 107 44.71 -5.19 -19.19
C PRO A 107 44.06 -6.49 -19.63
N LEU A 108 42.98 -6.89 -18.94
CA LEU A 108 42.05 -7.93 -19.42
C LEU A 108 41.06 -7.28 -20.43
N PRO A 109 40.56 -8.00 -21.43
CA PRO A 109 39.60 -7.46 -22.41
C PRO A 109 38.31 -7.07 -21.70
N ALA A 110 38.02 -5.78 -21.79
CA ALA A 110 37.13 -5.03 -20.96
C ALA A 110 35.65 -5.44 -21.03
N PRO A 111 34.96 -5.58 -19.87
CA PRO A 111 33.59 -5.12 -19.81
C PRO A 111 33.61 -3.62 -20.15
N ARG A 112 32.63 -3.14 -20.92
CA ARG A 112 32.63 -1.79 -21.50
C ARG A 112 32.71 -0.72 -20.40
N LEU A 113 33.92 -0.20 -20.17
CA LEU A 113 34.21 0.92 -19.28
C LEU A 113 33.77 2.21 -19.98
N LEU A 114 32.81 2.90 -19.38
CA LEU A 114 32.37 4.22 -19.83
C LEU A 114 33.34 5.28 -19.34
N LYS A 115 34.14 5.86 -20.23
CA LYS A 115 34.89 7.08 -19.97
C LYS A 115 33.99 8.25 -20.37
N ALA A 116 33.54 9.05 -19.40
CA ALA A 116 32.79 10.25 -19.67
C ALA A 116 33.67 11.50 -19.58
N HIS A 117 33.31 12.52 -20.37
CA HIS A 117 34.01 13.82 -20.37
C HIS A 117 33.86 14.53 -19.01
N PRO A 118 34.92 15.14 -18.43
CA PRO A 118 34.94 15.68 -17.06
C PRO A 118 33.91 16.79 -16.78
N SER A 119 33.36 17.42 -17.80
CA SER A 119 32.38 18.52 -17.63
C SER A 119 30.93 18.08 -17.45
N LEU A 120 30.60 16.79 -17.60
CA LEU A 120 29.24 16.26 -17.60
C LEU A 120 29.00 15.19 -16.52
N LEU A 121 30.00 14.81 -15.75
CA LEU A 121 29.91 13.77 -14.72
C LEU A 121 30.63 14.25 -13.46
N GLN A 122 29.88 14.54 -12.40
CA GLN A 122 30.49 14.78 -11.07
C GLN A 122 30.60 13.44 -10.36
N ILE A 123 31.82 12.90 -10.26
CA ILE A 123 32.13 11.69 -9.51
C ILE A 123 33.17 12.03 -8.47
N THR A 124 32.83 11.90 -7.18
CA THR A 124 33.76 12.07 -6.06
C THR A 124 34.12 10.73 -5.44
N ASP A 125 35.32 10.59 -4.92
CA ASP A 125 35.87 9.34 -4.38
C ASP A 125 35.31 9.06 -2.97
N ALA A 126 34.59 7.94 -2.79
CA ALA A 126 34.31 7.37 -1.49
C ALA A 126 35.12 6.10 -1.28
N ALA A 127 35.93 6.09 -0.24
CA ALA A 127 36.75 4.93 0.12
C ALA A 127 35.92 3.73 0.68
N LYS A 128 34.63 3.92 0.93
CA LYS A 128 33.74 2.93 1.57
C LYS A 128 32.86 2.20 0.55
N PRO A 129 32.63 0.88 0.71
CA PRO A 129 31.66 0.15 -0.10
C PRO A 129 30.25 0.75 0.10
N ARG A 130 29.49 0.86 -1.02
CA ARG A 130 28.11 1.34 -1.00
C ARG A 130 27.18 0.24 -0.57
N TYR A 131 26.12 0.63 0.16
CA TYR A 131 25.06 -0.30 0.55
C TYR A 131 24.23 -0.71 -0.66
N GLU A 132 23.98 -1.99 -0.78
CA GLU A 132 23.10 -2.60 -1.77
C GLU A 132 22.01 -3.36 -1.03
N VAL A 133 20.73 -3.04 -1.31
CA VAL A 133 19.59 -3.72 -0.67
C VAL A 133 19.53 -5.17 -1.14
N PRO A 134 19.57 -6.14 -0.22
CA PRO A 134 19.45 -7.54 -0.60
C PRO A 134 18.02 -7.85 -1.07
N LEU A 135 17.86 -8.62 -2.15
CA LEU A 135 16.61 -9.24 -2.54
C LEU A 135 16.60 -10.69 -2.07
N GLU A 136 15.47 -11.11 -1.53
CA GLU A 136 15.29 -12.49 -1.04
C GLU A 136 14.84 -13.47 -2.12
N VAL A 137 14.32 -12.94 -3.24
CA VAL A 137 13.95 -13.75 -4.40
C VAL A 137 15.19 -13.99 -5.24
N PRO A 138 15.51 -15.24 -5.59
CA PRO A 138 16.66 -15.55 -6.44
C PRO A 138 16.56 -14.81 -7.77
N PRO A 139 17.67 -14.25 -8.29
CA PRO A 139 17.66 -13.61 -9.60
C PRO A 139 17.27 -14.59 -10.70
N ALA A 140 16.70 -14.09 -11.79
CA ALA A 140 16.34 -14.91 -12.94
C ALA A 140 17.55 -15.70 -13.45
N THR A 141 17.42 -17.02 -13.53
CA THR A 141 18.49 -17.92 -13.96
C THR A 141 18.62 -18.04 -15.47
N LYS A 142 17.55 -17.70 -16.21
CA LYS A 142 17.51 -17.72 -17.68
C LYS A 142 17.64 -16.31 -18.24
N ARG A 143 18.45 -16.16 -19.27
CA ARG A 143 18.53 -14.93 -20.06
C ARG A 143 17.33 -14.85 -21.01
N ALA A 144 16.83 -13.63 -21.28
CA ALA A 144 15.82 -13.37 -22.29
C ALA A 144 16.23 -13.97 -23.65
N GLU A 145 15.34 -14.71 -24.28
CA GLU A 145 15.55 -15.32 -25.61
C GLU A 145 15.06 -14.36 -26.71
N ASN A 146 13.89 -13.76 -26.52
CA ASN A 146 13.26 -12.85 -27.47
C ASN A 146 12.74 -11.59 -26.76
N PRO A 147 13.64 -10.69 -26.28
CA PRO A 147 13.23 -9.53 -25.49
C PRO A 147 12.29 -8.62 -26.30
N LEU A 148 11.16 -8.25 -25.71
CA LEU A 148 10.16 -7.36 -26.28
C LEU A 148 10.62 -5.89 -26.30
N TYR A 149 11.87 -5.64 -25.95
CA TYR A 149 12.49 -4.33 -25.84
C TYR A 149 13.85 -4.30 -26.54
N SER A 150 14.31 -3.08 -26.86
CA SER A 150 15.67 -2.80 -27.32
C SER A 150 16.30 -1.74 -26.41
N VAL A 151 17.59 -1.90 -26.15
CA VAL A 151 18.38 -0.99 -25.31
C VAL A 151 19.50 -0.39 -26.14
N GLU A 152 19.58 0.94 -26.14
CA GLU A 152 20.65 1.71 -26.76
C GLU A 152 21.42 2.48 -25.67
N PHE A 153 22.70 2.65 -25.86
CA PHE A 153 23.57 3.37 -24.93
C PHE A 153 24.19 4.59 -25.61
N SER A 154 24.01 5.76 -24.98
CA SER A 154 24.73 6.98 -25.39
C SER A 154 25.94 7.16 -24.46
N ARG A 155 27.05 7.66 -25.04
CA ARG A 155 28.26 8.01 -24.27
C ARG A 155 28.30 9.47 -23.90
N GLU A 156 27.81 10.35 -24.79
CA GLU A 156 27.86 11.81 -24.65
C GLU A 156 26.54 12.42 -25.12
N PRO A 157 25.64 12.83 -24.22
CA PRO A 157 25.65 12.56 -22.77
C PRO A 157 25.49 11.08 -22.47
N PHE A 158 26.04 10.63 -21.33
CA PHE A 158 25.78 9.27 -20.85
C PHE A 158 24.29 9.04 -20.66
N GLY A 159 23.79 7.93 -21.21
CA GLY A 159 22.38 7.55 -21.00
C GLY A 159 22.02 6.20 -21.56
N VAL A 160 20.88 5.74 -21.08
CA VAL A 160 20.21 4.51 -21.49
C VAL A 160 18.90 4.90 -22.19
N LEU A 161 18.69 4.39 -23.38
CA LEU A 161 17.45 4.51 -24.12
C LEU A 161 16.81 3.13 -24.23
N LEU A 162 15.64 2.98 -23.69
CA LEU A 162 14.85 1.75 -23.74
C LEU A 162 13.62 1.97 -24.62
N ARG A 163 13.39 1.07 -25.57
CA ARG A 163 12.22 1.10 -26.45
C ARG A 163 11.45 -0.21 -26.41
N ARG A 164 10.13 -0.14 -26.43
CA ARG A 164 9.25 -1.26 -26.73
C ARG A 164 9.38 -1.62 -28.20
N ARG A 165 9.68 -2.87 -28.53
CA ARG A 165 9.95 -3.26 -29.94
C ARG A 165 8.71 -3.18 -30.83
N VAL A 166 7.55 -3.57 -30.30
CA VAL A 166 6.31 -3.67 -31.08
C VAL A 166 5.80 -2.28 -31.51
N THR A 167 5.78 -1.32 -30.58
CA THR A 167 5.22 0.03 -30.81
C THR A 167 6.28 1.08 -31.16
N GLY A 168 7.56 0.81 -30.87
CA GLY A 168 8.64 1.79 -30.96
C GLY A 168 8.63 2.82 -29.83
N THR A 169 7.70 2.73 -28.86
CA THR A 169 7.57 3.67 -27.74
C THR A 169 8.86 3.73 -26.93
N VAL A 170 9.35 4.94 -26.66
CA VAL A 170 10.48 5.18 -25.77
C VAL A 170 9.98 5.11 -24.33
N LEU A 171 10.33 4.03 -23.61
CA LEU A 171 9.91 3.80 -22.24
C LEU A 171 10.79 4.56 -21.22
N LEU A 172 12.08 4.63 -21.55
CA LEU A 172 13.07 5.29 -20.70
C LEU A 172 14.08 6.02 -21.60
N ASN A 173 14.37 7.26 -21.29
CA ASN A 173 15.42 8.02 -21.93
C ASN A 173 16.17 8.85 -20.89
N THR A 174 17.34 8.39 -20.47
CA THR A 174 18.12 9.07 -19.45
C THR A 174 19.14 10.06 -20.00
N THR A 175 19.15 10.34 -21.32
CA THR A 175 20.03 11.35 -21.93
C THR A 175 19.54 12.78 -21.72
N VAL A 176 18.35 12.97 -21.14
CA VAL A 176 17.67 14.27 -20.97
C VAL A 176 18.37 15.17 -19.94
N ALA A 177 19.19 14.60 -19.04
CA ALA A 177 19.99 15.34 -18.07
C ALA A 177 21.25 14.54 -17.70
N PRO A 178 22.33 15.20 -17.22
CA PRO A 178 23.54 14.52 -16.80
C PRO A 178 23.29 13.59 -15.60
N LEU A 179 23.92 12.41 -15.61
CA LEU A 179 24.02 11.54 -14.44
C LEU A 179 24.96 12.19 -13.41
N ILE A 180 24.49 12.35 -12.17
CA ILE A 180 25.33 12.71 -11.03
C ILE A 180 25.51 11.48 -10.14
N PHE A 181 26.76 11.17 -9.77
CA PHE A 181 27.07 10.00 -8.95
C PHE A 181 28.20 10.33 -7.98
N THR A 182 27.85 10.97 -6.86
CA THR A 182 28.80 11.33 -5.79
C THR A 182 28.60 10.43 -4.57
N ASP A 183 29.34 10.64 -3.50
CA ASP A 183 29.27 9.80 -2.30
C ASP A 183 27.86 9.78 -1.68
N GLN A 184 27.30 10.98 -1.42
CA GLN A 184 26.00 11.15 -0.77
C GLN A 184 24.96 11.86 -1.66
N PHE A 185 25.15 11.85 -2.99
CA PHE A 185 24.17 12.39 -3.92
C PHE A 185 24.24 11.70 -5.28
N LEU A 186 23.19 10.97 -5.61
CA LEU A 186 23.02 10.34 -6.90
C LEU A 186 21.76 10.93 -7.57
N GLN A 187 21.89 11.34 -8.84
CA GLN A 187 20.77 11.87 -9.60
C GLN A 187 20.75 11.28 -11.00
N ILE A 188 19.57 10.83 -11.42
CA ILE A 188 19.29 10.41 -12.80
C ILE A 188 17.90 10.87 -13.20
N SER A 189 17.78 11.40 -14.41
CA SER A 189 16.51 11.84 -14.97
C SER A 189 16.12 11.00 -16.17
N THR A 190 14.82 10.87 -16.41
CA THR A 190 14.29 10.21 -17.61
C THR A 190 13.08 10.96 -18.16
N ALA A 191 12.97 11.00 -19.49
CA ALA A 191 11.72 11.35 -20.12
C ALA A 191 10.70 10.23 -19.94
N LEU A 192 9.43 10.58 -19.86
CA LEU A 192 8.29 9.66 -19.77
C LEU A 192 7.52 9.67 -21.09
N PRO A 193 6.93 8.53 -21.53
CA PRO A 193 6.16 8.47 -22.78
C PRO A 193 4.78 9.13 -22.67
N SER A 194 4.31 9.38 -21.45
CA SER A 194 3.01 9.98 -21.19
C SER A 194 2.97 10.67 -19.82
N PRO A 195 1.94 11.50 -19.53
CA PRO A 195 1.74 12.09 -18.20
C PRO A 195 1.02 11.18 -17.21
N PHE A 196 0.66 9.96 -17.54
CA PHE A 196 -0.14 9.07 -16.72
C PHE A 196 0.75 8.20 -15.82
N LEU A 197 1.19 8.76 -14.70
CA LEU A 197 2.12 8.15 -13.76
C LEU A 197 1.45 7.87 -12.42
N TYR A 198 1.71 6.67 -11.86
CA TYR A 198 1.18 6.15 -10.60
C TYR A 198 2.28 5.55 -9.74
N GLY A 199 2.02 5.35 -8.46
CA GLY A 199 2.97 4.74 -7.53
C GLY A 199 3.76 5.75 -6.71
N LEU A 200 5.04 5.50 -6.40
CA LEU A 200 5.91 6.36 -5.62
C LEU A 200 5.31 6.75 -4.25
N GLY A 201 5.17 5.78 -3.35
CA GLY A 201 4.60 5.99 -2.02
C GLY A 201 5.60 5.85 -0.87
N GLU A 202 5.12 6.05 0.30
CA GLU A 202 3.74 6.26 0.70
C GLU A 202 3.41 7.75 0.78
N HIS A 203 2.32 8.16 0.14
CA HIS A 203 1.84 9.56 0.17
C HIS A 203 0.31 9.61 0.19
N ARG A 204 -0.25 10.62 0.88
CA ARG A 204 -1.66 10.94 0.79
C ARG A 204 -1.90 11.87 -0.40
N THR A 205 -2.23 11.30 -1.54
CA THR A 205 -2.40 12.02 -2.81
C THR A 205 -3.44 11.33 -3.69
N LYS A 206 -3.79 11.94 -4.81
CA LYS A 206 -4.61 11.29 -5.85
C LYS A 206 -3.84 10.11 -6.43
N LEU A 207 -4.55 9.10 -6.95
CA LEU A 207 -3.95 7.94 -7.58
C LEU A 207 -3.06 8.31 -8.79
N LEU A 208 -3.56 9.18 -9.66
CA LEU A 208 -2.81 9.75 -10.78
C LEU A 208 -2.03 10.97 -10.31
N HIS A 209 -0.69 10.91 -10.38
CA HIS A 209 0.17 12.01 -9.98
C HIS A 209 0.12 13.20 -10.94
N SER A 210 0.18 14.40 -10.37
CA SER A 210 0.44 15.62 -11.13
C SER A 210 1.93 15.73 -11.47
N LEU A 211 2.26 15.93 -12.74
CA LEU A 211 3.64 16.17 -13.17
C LEU A 211 4.06 17.65 -13.09
N ASN A 212 3.21 18.52 -12.56
CA ASN A 212 3.48 19.95 -12.49
C ASN A 212 4.41 20.30 -11.32
N TRP A 213 5.70 20.01 -11.48
CA TRP A 213 6.77 20.28 -10.49
C TRP A 213 6.47 19.70 -9.09
N THR A 214 5.85 18.51 -9.06
CA THR A 214 5.59 17.79 -7.82
C THR A 214 6.85 17.06 -7.38
N THR A 215 7.22 17.19 -6.10
CA THR A 215 8.31 16.42 -5.49
C THR A 215 7.72 15.46 -4.46
N LEU A 216 8.11 14.19 -4.56
CA LEU A 216 7.70 13.11 -3.66
C LEU A 216 8.93 12.64 -2.89
N THR A 217 8.87 12.70 -1.55
CA THR A 217 9.96 12.30 -0.66
C THR A 217 9.69 10.92 -0.08
N LEU A 218 10.67 10.02 -0.18
CA LEU A 218 10.60 8.65 0.34
C LEU A 218 11.58 8.50 1.49
N TRP A 219 11.08 8.61 2.70
CA TRP A 219 11.75 8.42 3.98
C TRP A 219 10.69 8.12 5.02
N ALA A 220 10.71 6.93 5.58
CA ALA A 220 9.67 6.47 6.50
C ALA A 220 9.54 7.41 7.70
N ARG A 221 8.30 7.78 8.04
CA ARG A 221 8.04 8.81 9.04
C ARG A 221 6.72 8.60 9.77
N ASP A 222 6.76 8.64 11.09
CA ASP A 222 5.57 8.73 11.94
C ASP A 222 4.95 10.13 11.87
N VAL A 223 3.86 10.24 11.12
CA VAL A 223 3.06 11.48 11.03
C VAL A 223 1.63 11.15 10.58
N PRO A 224 0.60 11.73 11.21
CA PRO A 224 -0.77 11.57 10.71
C PRO A 224 -0.87 11.97 9.23
N PRO A 225 -1.49 11.14 8.38
CA PRO A 225 -1.48 11.33 6.94
C PRO A 225 -1.99 12.71 6.52
N SER A 226 -1.13 13.46 5.84
CA SER A 226 -1.43 14.77 5.26
C SER A 226 -0.84 14.88 3.86
N GLU A 227 -1.38 15.77 3.05
CA GLU A 227 -0.90 16.00 1.69
C GLU A 227 0.53 16.53 1.67
N SER A 228 1.32 16.16 0.70
CA SER A 228 2.70 16.62 0.47
C SER A 228 3.71 16.25 1.56
N LEU A 229 3.44 15.26 2.40
CA LEU A 229 4.37 14.74 3.40
C LEU A 229 4.91 13.36 3.00
N ASN A 230 6.13 13.05 3.44
CA ASN A 230 6.60 11.67 3.50
C ASN A 230 5.90 10.97 4.68
N LEU A 231 5.37 9.78 4.42
CA LEU A 231 4.58 9.01 5.38
C LEU A 231 5.35 7.76 5.87
N TYR A 232 4.65 6.76 6.35
CA TYR A 232 5.18 5.62 7.09
C TYR A 232 6.02 4.66 6.23
N GLY A 233 5.72 4.54 4.92
CA GLY A 233 6.37 3.61 4.00
C GLY A 233 7.21 4.28 2.92
N ALA A 234 8.12 3.50 2.30
CA ALA A 234 8.96 3.96 1.20
C ALA A 234 8.93 2.96 0.04
N HIS A 235 8.26 3.33 -1.07
CA HIS A 235 8.06 2.48 -2.24
C HIS A 235 8.57 3.17 -3.52
N PRO A 236 9.84 2.99 -3.90
CA PRO A 236 10.45 3.61 -5.08
C PRO A 236 10.11 2.84 -6.36
N PHE A 237 8.81 2.65 -6.60
CA PHE A 237 8.25 2.01 -7.77
C PHE A 237 7.21 2.91 -8.43
N TYR A 238 7.26 3.06 -9.76
CA TYR A 238 6.21 3.72 -10.50
C TYR A 238 5.71 2.87 -11.68
N LEU A 239 4.46 3.12 -12.05
CA LEU A 239 3.80 2.59 -13.24
C LEU A 239 3.40 3.76 -14.15
N VAL A 240 3.61 3.62 -15.46
CA VAL A 240 3.18 4.59 -16.49
C VAL A 240 2.26 3.90 -17.48
N MET A 241 1.10 4.50 -17.75
CA MET A 241 0.26 4.12 -18.90
C MET A 241 0.80 4.76 -20.15
N GLU A 242 1.07 3.97 -21.17
CA GLU A 242 1.55 4.42 -22.47
C GLU A 242 0.38 4.82 -23.40
N GLN A 243 0.68 5.54 -24.46
CA GLN A 243 -0.30 5.81 -25.47
C GLN A 243 -0.76 4.50 -26.13
N GLY A 244 -2.07 4.26 -26.20
CA GLY A 244 -2.64 3.01 -26.77
C GLY A 244 -3.00 1.96 -25.72
N GLY A 245 -2.78 2.22 -24.44
CA GLY A 245 -3.22 1.35 -23.33
C GLY A 245 -2.19 0.32 -22.85
N ASP A 246 -1.00 0.29 -23.45
CA ASP A 246 0.13 -0.44 -22.89
C ASP A 246 0.60 0.24 -21.58
N ALA A 247 1.34 -0.51 -20.76
CA ALA A 247 1.93 -0.01 -19.52
C ALA A 247 3.34 -0.56 -19.32
N HIS A 248 4.14 0.18 -18.57
CA HIS A 248 5.41 -0.30 -18.03
C HIS A 248 5.63 0.20 -16.60
N GLY A 249 6.50 -0.48 -15.86
CA GLY A 249 6.87 -0.10 -14.51
C GLY A 249 8.39 0.04 -14.37
N VAL A 250 8.82 0.86 -13.42
CA VAL A 250 10.23 1.03 -13.05
C VAL A 250 10.36 1.01 -11.54
N PHE A 251 11.29 0.22 -11.06
CA PHE A 251 11.62 0.07 -9.65
C PHE A 251 13.09 0.41 -9.40
N LEU A 252 13.36 1.33 -8.48
CA LEU A 252 14.69 1.63 -7.99
C LEU A 252 14.92 0.90 -6.66
N LEU A 253 15.73 -0.15 -6.67
CA LEU A 253 16.10 -0.90 -5.45
C LEU A 253 17.17 -0.13 -4.67
N ASN A 254 16.71 0.78 -3.80
CA ASN A 254 17.54 1.61 -2.95
C ASN A 254 16.74 1.99 -1.69
N SER A 255 17.35 1.90 -0.52
CA SER A 255 16.72 2.15 0.79
C SER A 255 17.12 3.46 1.45
N ASN A 256 18.04 4.22 0.87
CA ASN A 256 18.42 5.53 1.40
C ASN A 256 17.31 6.56 1.17
N ALA A 257 17.35 7.66 1.94
CA ALA A 257 16.42 8.75 1.71
C ALA A 257 16.51 9.25 0.28
N MET A 258 15.36 9.47 -0.33
CA MET A 258 15.31 9.95 -1.71
C MET A 258 14.13 10.87 -1.95
N GLU A 259 14.23 11.63 -3.03
CA GLU A 259 13.11 12.36 -3.60
C GLU A 259 12.97 12.10 -5.10
N VAL A 260 11.75 12.18 -5.57
CA VAL A 260 11.42 12.05 -6.98
C VAL A 260 10.74 13.33 -7.44
N ALA A 261 11.42 14.07 -8.31
CA ALA A 261 10.85 15.28 -8.90
C ALA A 261 10.14 14.94 -10.21
N LEU A 262 8.84 15.24 -10.27
CA LEU A 262 7.98 15.07 -11.44
C LEU A 262 7.90 16.40 -12.21
N GLN A 263 8.03 16.34 -13.52
CA GLN A 263 8.18 17.52 -14.39
C GLN A 263 7.18 17.49 -15.55
N PRO A 264 6.65 18.68 -15.96
CA PRO A 264 5.55 18.73 -16.94
C PRO A 264 5.94 18.36 -18.38
N ALA A 265 7.22 18.09 -18.68
CA ALA A 265 7.74 17.88 -20.03
C ALA A 265 7.48 16.53 -20.75
N PRO A 266 6.75 15.49 -20.36
CA PRO A 266 6.73 14.79 -19.10
C PRO A 266 8.08 14.12 -18.79
N ALA A 267 8.57 14.27 -17.58
CA ALA A 267 9.84 13.70 -17.13
C ALA A 267 9.84 13.44 -15.61
N LEU A 268 10.82 12.65 -15.18
CA LEU A 268 11.01 12.29 -13.77
C LEU A 268 12.51 12.32 -13.44
N THR A 269 12.84 12.85 -12.27
CA THR A 269 14.23 12.87 -11.75
C THR A 269 14.27 12.17 -10.39
N TRP A 270 15.06 11.12 -10.30
CA TRP A 270 15.42 10.45 -9.05
C TRP A 270 16.62 11.17 -8.41
N ARG A 271 16.54 11.42 -7.11
CA ARG A 271 17.63 11.87 -6.26
C ARG A 271 17.70 11.04 -5.01
N THR A 272 18.84 10.42 -4.72
CA THR A 272 19.05 9.63 -3.49
C THR A 272 20.38 10.00 -2.86
N ILE A 273 20.46 9.94 -1.54
CA ILE A 273 21.62 10.35 -0.77
C ILE A 273 22.62 9.23 -0.50
N GLY A 274 22.41 8.03 -1.06
CA GLY A 274 23.31 6.90 -0.84
C GLY A 274 23.00 5.70 -1.72
N GLY A 275 23.59 4.56 -1.38
CA GLY A 275 23.38 3.32 -2.11
C GLY A 275 23.91 3.35 -3.54
N ILE A 276 23.24 2.66 -4.41
CA ILE A 276 23.53 2.51 -5.84
C ILE A 276 22.27 2.79 -6.67
N LEU A 277 22.42 2.96 -7.99
CA LEU A 277 21.29 3.04 -8.90
C LEU A 277 21.04 1.64 -9.47
N ASP A 278 20.08 0.92 -8.87
CA ASP A 278 19.73 -0.45 -9.19
C ASP A 278 18.27 -0.51 -9.69
N PHE A 279 18.09 -0.48 -11.02
CA PHE A 279 16.80 -0.37 -11.66
C PHE A 279 16.31 -1.69 -12.25
N TYR A 280 15.07 -2.02 -11.96
CA TYR A 280 14.29 -3.05 -12.66
C TYR A 280 13.21 -2.38 -13.49
N ILE A 281 13.09 -2.76 -14.77
CA ILE A 281 12.10 -2.23 -15.70
C ILE A 281 11.22 -3.38 -16.19
N PHE A 282 9.90 -3.20 -16.09
CA PHE A 282 8.86 -4.19 -16.39
C PHE A 282 8.00 -3.70 -17.53
N LEU A 283 7.85 -4.51 -18.59
CA LEU A 283 7.23 -4.08 -19.83
C LEU A 283 5.72 -4.36 -19.94
N GLY A 284 5.13 -5.02 -18.99
CA GLY A 284 3.71 -5.42 -19.07
C GLY A 284 3.44 -6.45 -20.18
N PRO A 285 2.53 -6.23 -21.16
CA PRO A 285 2.04 -4.93 -21.63
C PRO A 285 0.92 -4.26 -20.85
N ASP A 286 0.04 -5.02 -20.20
CA ASP A 286 -1.04 -4.40 -19.41
C ASP A 286 -0.60 -4.07 -17.97
N PRO A 287 -1.33 -3.18 -17.26
CA PRO A 287 -0.96 -2.76 -15.92
C PRO A 287 -0.87 -3.92 -14.90
N ASN A 288 -1.75 -4.91 -14.98
CA ASN A 288 -1.74 -6.05 -14.07
C ASN A 288 -0.48 -6.90 -14.28
N MET A 289 -0.09 -7.15 -15.55
CA MET A 289 1.15 -7.84 -15.87
C MET A 289 2.40 -7.09 -15.40
N VAL A 290 2.39 -5.74 -15.41
CA VAL A 290 3.46 -4.94 -14.82
C VAL A 290 3.62 -5.27 -13.34
N ILE A 291 2.51 -5.30 -12.59
CA ILE A 291 2.54 -5.62 -11.15
C ILE A 291 2.97 -7.07 -10.90
N GLN A 292 2.52 -8.01 -11.71
CA GLN A 292 2.97 -9.41 -11.63
C GLN A 292 4.48 -9.52 -11.85
N GLN A 293 5.03 -8.83 -12.86
CA GLN A 293 6.46 -8.81 -13.16
C GLN A 293 7.27 -8.14 -12.04
N TYR A 294 6.75 -7.06 -11.44
CA TYR A 294 7.34 -6.40 -10.28
C TYR A 294 7.40 -7.37 -9.08
N GLN A 295 6.31 -8.04 -8.78
CA GLN A 295 6.25 -8.98 -7.66
C GLN A 295 7.10 -10.24 -7.90
N GLN A 296 7.43 -10.62 -9.13
CA GLN A 296 8.44 -11.66 -9.40
C GLN A 296 9.84 -11.26 -8.90
N VAL A 297 10.11 -9.98 -8.70
CA VAL A 297 11.37 -9.47 -8.16
C VAL A 297 11.31 -9.31 -6.65
N ILE A 298 10.23 -8.74 -6.13
CA ILE A 298 10.08 -8.47 -4.69
C ILE A 298 9.45 -9.64 -3.91
N GLY A 299 8.91 -10.64 -4.60
CA GLY A 299 8.16 -11.77 -4.04
C GLY A 299 6.65 -11.53 -4.02
N PHE A 300 5.89 -12.61 -4.19
CA PHE A 300 4.44 -12.57 -4.12
C PHE A 300 3.95 -12.42 -2.67
N PRO A 301 2.77 -11.81 -2.44
CA PRO A 301 2.23 -11.65 -1.10
C PRO A 301 1.89 -13.00 -0.44
N ALA A 302 1.96 -13.04 0.89
CA ALA A 302 1.52 -14.20 1.65
C ALA A 302 0.02 -14.45 1.47
N MET A 303 -0.40 -15.72 1.48
CA MET A 303 -1.81 -16.08 1.58
C MET A 303 -2.31 -15.81 3.00
N PRO A 304 -3.26 -14.89 3.22
CA PRO A 304 -3.76 -14.61 4.57
C PRO A 304 -4.63 -15.75 5.09
N PRO A 305 -4.76 -15.92 6.41
CA PRO A 305 -5.81 -16.77 6.95
C PRO A 305 -7.18 -16.16 6.63
N LEU A 306 -8.20 -16.99 6.41
CA LEU A 306 -9.53 -16.55 5.97
C LEU A 306 -10.16 -15.54 6.94
N TRP A 307 -9.99 -15.75 8.24
CA TRP A 307 -10.53 -14.85 9.26
C TRP A 307 -9.95 -13.43 9.19
N ALA A 308 -8.73 -13.26 8.64
CA ALA A 308 -8.14 -11.94 8.42
C ALA A 308 -8.91 -11.11 7.38
N LEU A 309 -9.72 -11.75 6.54
CA LEU A 309 -10.57 -11.10 5.55
C LEU A 309 -11.97 -10.77 6.10
N GLY A 310 -12.29 -11.15 7.34
CA GLY A 310 -13.50 -10.74 8.04
C GLY A 310 -13.47 -9.27 8.49
N PHE A 311 -14.30 -8.94 9.47
CA PHE A 311 -14.33 -7.62 10.07
C PHE A 311 -13.57 -7.60 11.40
N HIS A 312 -12.72 -6.60 11.58
CA HIS A 312 -11.87 -6.39 12.74
C HIS A 312 -12.36 -5.17 13.52
N LEU A 313 -12.36 -5.28 14.85
CA LEU A 313 -12.74 -4.18 15.74
C LEU A 313 -11.62 -3.88 16.73
N CYS A 314 -11.21 -2.63 16.79
CA CYS A 314 -10.17 -2.11 17.66
C CYS A 314 -10.58 -0.77 18.25
N ARG A 315 -9.97 -0.41 19.38
CA ARG A 315 -10.01 0.93 19.95
C ARG A 315 -8.81 1.14 20.86
N TRP A 316 -8.11 2.26 20.71
CA TRP A 316 -7.25 2.78 21.75
C TRP A 316 -8.14 3.42 22.84
N GLY A 317 -8.23 2.79 24.02
CA GLY A 317 -9.05 3.29 25.13
C GLY A 317 -10.15 2.32 25.57
N TYR A 318 -10.02 1.03 25.30
CA TYR A 318 -10.69 0.03 26.13
C TYR A 318 -10.00 0.03 27.49
N GLY A 319 -10.59 0.68 28.48
CA GLY A 319 -9.98 0.91 29.78
C GLY A 319 -9.78 -0.35 30.62
N SER A 320 -10.27 -1.51 30.14
CA SER A 320 -10.12 -2.82 30.80
C SER A 320 -10.50 -3.97 29.85
N SER A 321 -10.05 -5.19 30.20
CA SER A 321 -10.52 -6.41 29.52
C SER A 321 -12.03 -6.59 29.61
N ASN A 322 -12.68 -6.12 30.69
CA ASN A 322 -14.14 -6.17 30.82
C ASN A 322 -14.83 -5.26 29.81
N GLU A 323 -14.34 -4.05 29.58
CA GLU A 323 -14.89 -3.13 28.58
C GLU A 323 -14.76 -3.71 27.18
N THR A 324 -13.58 -4.26 26.82
CA THR A 324 -13.38 -4.99 25.56
C THR A 324 -14.40 -6.12 25.44
N TRP A 325 -14.63 -6.89 26.49
CA TRP A 325 -15.57 -8.01 26.51
C TRP A 325 -17.03 -7.55 26.35
N GLN A 326 -17.42 -6.44 26.98
CA GLN A 326 -18.78 -5.89 26.82
C GLN A 326 -19.03 -5.45 25.37
N THR A 327 -18.05 -4.85 24.72
CA THR A 327 -18.15 -4.47 23.29
C THR A 327 -18.33 -5.72 22.40
N VAL A 328 -17.52 -6.75 22.60
CA VAL A 328 -17.66 -8.04 21.89
C VAL A 328 -19.05 -8.66 22.10
N LYS A 329 -19.54 -8.67 23.35
CA LYS A 329 -20.89 -9.18 23.67
C LYS A 329 -21.98 -8.36 22.99
N ALA A 330 -21.83 -7.03 22.91
CA ALA A 330 -22.77 -6.16 22.22
C ALA A 330 -22.81 -6.49 20.70
N MET A 331 -21.65 -6.65 20.05
CA MET A 331 -21.56 -7.07 18.64
C MET A 331 -22.28 -8.41 18.41
N ARG A 332 -22.04 -9.40 19.26
CA ARG A 332 -22.72 -10.72 19.21
C ARG A 332 -24.23 -10.60 19.42
N ASN A 333 -24.69 -9.82 20.42
CA ASN A 333 -26.11 -9.61 20.73
C ASN A 333 -26.89 -8.99 19.57
N TYR A 334 -26.27 -8.02 18.87
CA TYR A 334 -26.86 -7.44 17.66
C TYR A 334 -26.62 -8.29 16.42
N ARG A 335 -25.89 -9.42 16.54
CA ARG A 335 -25.52 -10.31 15.44
C ARG A 335 -24.80 -9.55 14.30
N ILE A 336 -23.89 -8.64 14.66
CA ILE A 336 -23.04 -7.93 13.73
C ILE A 336 -21.80 -8.81 13.47
N PRO A 337 -21.44 -9.07 12.20
CA PRO A 337 -20.27 -9.89 11.88
C PRO A 337 -18.97 -9.29 12.45
N GLN A 338 -18.15 -10.17 13.09
CA GLN A 338 -16.84 -9.79 13.63
C GLN A 338 -15.96 -11.03 13.77
N ASP A 339 -14.83 -11.07 13.06
CA ASP A 339 -13.85 -12.16 13.19
C ASP A 339 -12.79 -11.88 14.24
N ALA A 340 -12.33 -10.64 14.39
CA ALA A 340 -11.23 -10.33 15.28
C ALA A 340 -11.52 -9.14 16.20
N GLN A 341 -11.15 -9.32 17.48
CA GLN A 341 -11.08 -8.27 18.46
C GLN A 341 -9.62 -7.89 18.71
N TRP A 342 -9.35 -6.60 18.81
CA TRP A 342 -8.02 -6.04 19.02
C TRP A 342 -7.97 -5.24 20.31
N ASN A 343 -6.77 -5.15 20.91
CA ASN A 343 -6.44 -4.14 21.90
C ASN A 343 -5.22 -3.34 21.46
N ASP A 344 -5.25 -2.03 21.71
CA ASP A 344 -4.17 -1.09 21.52
C ASP A 344 -3.27 -1.05 22.79
N ILE A 345 -2.25 -0.22 22.85
CA ILE A 345 -1.19 -0.16 23.88
C ILE A 345 -1.71 -0.07 25.31
N ASP A 346 -2.96 0.32 25.53
CA ASP A 346 -3.59 0.44 26.87
C ASP A 346 -3.80 -0.90 27.59
N TYR A 347 -3.65 -2.05 26.91
CA TYR A 347 -3.64 -3.34 27.59
C TYR A 347 -2.35 -3.61 28.37
N MET A 348 -1.24 -2.96 27.99
CA MET A 348 0.09 -3.18 28.53
C MET A 348 0.28 -2.58 29.92
N ASP A 349 1.12 -3.18 30.76
CA ASP A 349 1.59 -2.60 32.01
C ASP A 349 2.58 -1.47 31.75
N GLY A 350 2.12 -0.23 31.89
CA GLY A 350 2.93 0.97 31.64
C GLY A 350 3.41 1.09 30.19
N TYR A 351 2.64 0.62 29.22
CA TYR A 351 2.96 0.59 27.78
C TYR A 351 4.21 -0.23 27.41
N ARG A 352 4.61 -1.20 28.27
CA ARG A 352 5.75 -2.08 28.02
C ARG A 352 5.31 -3.32 27.23
N ASP A 353 5.95 -3.59 26.14
CA ASP A 353 5.68 -4.76 25.31
C ASP A 353 5.85 -6.08 26.09
N PHE A 354 5.15 -7.12 25.68
CA PHE A 354 5.15 -8.45 26.30
C PHE A 354 4.67 -8.44 27.75
N THR A 355 3.85 -7.45 28.13
CA THR A 355 3.17 -7.36 29.44
C THR A 355 1.69 -7.05 29.25
N PHE A 356 0.88 -7.29 30.28
CA PHE A 356 -0.47 -6.73 30.36
C PHE A 356 -0.71 -6.18 31.77
N ASP A 357 -1.58 -5.16 31.89
CA ASP A 357 -1.92 -4.52 33.16
C ASP A 357 -2.59 -5.55 34.08
N PRO A 358 -1.97 -5.88 35.25
CA PRO A 358 -2.44 -6.95 36.13
C PRO A 358 -3.73 -6.62 36.85
N GLU A 359 -4.18 -5.36 36.86
CA GLU A 359 -5.42 -4.93 37.51
C GLU A 359 -6.55 -4.80 36.46
N LYS A 360 -6.33 -4.03 35.42
CA LYS A 360 -7.35 -3.71 34.40
C LYS A 360 -7.53 -4.81 33.37
N PHE A 361 -6.44 -5.50 33.03
CA PHE A 361 -6.43 -6.55 32.01
C PHE A 361 -6.13 -7.95 32.56
N ALA A 362 -6.28 -8.16 33.89
CA ALA A 362 -6.11 -9.47 34.54
C ALA A 362 -6.93 -10.60 33.90
N SER A 363 -8.10 -10.29 33.33
CA SER A 363 -8.97 -11.27 32.66
C SER A 363 -8.75 -11.37 31.16
N LEU A 364 -7.68 -10.77 30.62
CA LEU A 364 -7.38 -10.82 29.18
C LEU A 364 -7.24 -12.26 28.63
N PRO A 365 -6.54 -13.20 29.30
CA PRO A 365 -6.49 -14.58 28.83
C PRO A 365 -7.88 -15.22 28.71
N SER A 366 -8.77 -14.98 29.68
CA SER A 366 -10.15 -15.52 29.66
C SER A 366 -11.01 -14.88 28.57
N LEU A 367 -10.79 -13.60 28.25
CA LEU A 367 -11.42 -12.94 27.11
C LEU A 367 -11.00 -13.62 25.78
N VAL A 368 -9.71 -13.92 25.61
CA VAL A 368 -9.21 -14.58 24.41
C VAL A 368 -9.79 -15.99 24.27
N GLU A 369 -9.86 -16.74 25.36
CA GLU A 369 -10.54 -18.05 25.36
C GLU A 369 -12.02 -17.94 24.97
N ASP A 370 -12.73 -16.90 25.44
CA ASP A 370 -14.12 -16.68 25.07
C ASP A 370 -14.26 -16.33 23.58
N LEU A 371 -13.35 -15.55 23.03
CA LEU A 371 -13.30 -15.25 21.59
C LEU A 371 -13.14 -16.55 20.79
N HIS A 372 -12.18 -17.40 21.14
CA HIS A 372 -11.94 -18.68 20.47
C HIS A 372 -13.15 -19.62 20.52
N LYS A 373 -13.83 -19.71 21.68
CA LYS A 373 -15.08 -20.51 21.82
C LYS A 373 -16.21 -20.07 20.90
N HIS A 374 -16.16 -18.82 20.41
CA HIS A 374 -17.16 -18.26 19.50
C HIS A 374 -16.66 -18.14 18.05
N GLY A 375 -15.54 -18.77 17.71
CA GLY A 375 -14.95 -18.73 16.36
C GLY A 375 -14.37 -17.37 16.00
N GLN A 376 -14.03 -16.56 17.01
CA GLN A 376 -13.37 -15.26 16.85
C GLN A 376 -11.89 -15.35 17.21
N ARG A 377 -11.11 -14.33 16.81
CA ARG A 377 -9.66 -14.25 16.97
C ARG A 377 -9.27 -13.01 17.77
N TYR A 378 -8.09 -13.05 18.33
CA TYR A 378 -7.53 -11.94 19.09
C TYR A 378 -6.23 -11.44 18.47
N VAL A 379 -6.13 -10.13 18.26
CA VAL A 379 -4.94 -9.45 17.75
C VAL A 379 -4.53 -8.36 18.73
N MET A 380 -3.24 -8.20 18.98
CA MET A 380 -2.73 -7.15 19.85
C MET A 380 -1.62 -6.37 19.18
N ILE A 381 -1.40 -5.14 19.65
CA ILE A 381 -0.31 -4.27 19.22
C ILE A 381 0.99 -4.64 19.95
N LEU A 382 2.10 -4.49 19.22
CA LEU A 382 3.46 -4.44 19.75
C LEU A 382 4.22 -3.32 19.05
N ASP A 383 5.02 -2.60 19.82
CA ASP A 383 5.92 -1.56 19.31
C ASP A 383 7.37 -2.05 19.35
N PRO A 384 8.28 -1.58 18.49
CA PRO A 384 9.70 -1.95 18.61
C PRO A 384 10.43 -1.21 19.74
N GLY A 385 9.78 -0.28 20.40
CA GLY A 385 10.37 0.55 21.47
C GLY A 385 10.41 -0.15 22.82
N ILE A 386 11.48 -0.90 23.10
CA ILE A 386 11.65 -1.66 24.36
C ILE A 386 12.06 -0.74 25.51
N SER A 387 11.25 -0.68 26.58
CA SER A 387 11.53 0.18 27.75
C SER A 387 12.91 -0.10 28.34
N SER A 388 13.72 0.94 28.49
CA SER A 388 15.03 0.87 29.17
C SER A 388 14.94 1.18 30.67
N THR A 389 13.75 1.56 31.16
CA THR A 389 13.49 1.86 32.56
C THR A 389 12.66 0.75 33.20
N ASN A 390 13.15 0.19 34.30
CA ASN A 390 12.54 -0.94 35.00
C ASN A 390 12.13 -0.55 36.43
N PRO A 391 10.99 0.15 36.61
CA PRO A 391 10.59 0.64 37.94
C PRO A 391 10.40 -0.48 38.98
N ASN A 392 10.14 -1.71 38.50
CA ASN A 392 9.94 -2.89 39.36
C ASN A 392 11.17 -3.83 39.38
N GLY A 393 12.33 -3.37 38.91
CA GLY A 393 13.61 -4.09 38.96
C GLY A 393 13.95 -4.82 37.66
N SER A 394 13.29 -5.90 37.30
CA SER A 394 13.63 -6.71 36.09
C SER A 394 12.57 -6.58 35.01
N TYR A 395 13.04 -6.39 33.78
CA TYR A 395 12.20 -6.45 32.57
C TYR A 395 12.93 -7.28 31.51
N TRP A 396 12.54 -8.54 31.42
CA TRP A 396 13.23 -9.54 30.62
C TRP A 396 13.56 -9.10 29.16
N PRO A 397 12.64 -8.47 28.40
CA PRO A 397 12.96 -8.08 27.02
C PRO A 397 14.15 -7.14 26.93
N PHE A 398 14.26 -6.17 27.83
CA PHE A 398 15.40 -5.25 27.87
C PHE A 398 16.67 -5.90 28.42
N ASP A 399 16.57 -6.58 29.56
CA ASP A 399 17.73 -7.15 30.24
C ASP A 399 18.45 -8.17 29.38
N GLU A 400 17.69 -9.04 28.71
CA GLU A 400 18.23 -10.07 27.81
C GLU A 400 18.73 -9.47 26.50
N GLY A 401 17.97 -8.52 25.90
CA GLY A 401 18.42 -7.80 24.70
C GLY A 401 19.72 -7.04 24.92
N LEU A 402 19.87 -6.39 26.09
CA LEU A 402 21.12 -5.71 26.48
C LEU A 402 22.27 -6.70 26.65
N ARG A 403 22.03 -7.82 27.36
CA ARG A 403 23.04 -8.84 27.59
C ARG A 403 23.59 -9.45 26.29
N GLN A 404 22.75 -9.60 25.30
CA GLN A 404 23.10 -10.17 23.99
C GLN A 404 23.56 -9.11 22.98
N GLY A 405 23.42 -7.81 23.27
CA GLY A 405 23.80 -6.71 22.35
C GLY A 405 22.88 -6.62 21.13
N LEU A 406 21.56 -6.74 21.31
CA LEU A 406 20.56 -6.85 20.23
C LEU A 406 19.92 -5.52 19.85
N PHE A 407 20.30 -4.42 20.48
CA PHE A 407 19.75 -3.11 20.19
C PHE A 407 20.58 -2.33 19.17
N ILE A 408 19.95 -1.38 18.48
CA ILE A 408 20.64 -0.36 17.68
C ILE A 408 21.58 0.39 18.60
N ASN A 409 22.82 0.59 18.15
CA ASN A 409 23.87 1.19 18.95
C ASN A 409 24.24 2.61 18.48
N THR A 410 24.65 3.44 19.41
CA THR A 410 25.32 4.71 19.11
C THR A 410 26.64 4.47 18.37
N THR A 411 27.27 5.54 17.87
CA THR A 411 28.60 5.45 17.26
C THR A 411 29.68 4.96 18.22
N GLN A 412 29.44 5.07 19.53
CA GLN A 412 30.31 4.60 20.61
C GLN A 412 30.10 3.12 20.95
N GLY A 413 29.04 2.49 20.41
CA GLY A 413 28.74 1.09 20.66
C GLY A 413 27.93 0.82 21.93
N GLN A 414 27.25 1.82 22.48
CA GLN A 414 26.26 1.69 23.53
C GLN A 414 24.86 1.64 22.92
N PRO A 415 23.86 0.99 23.53
CA PRO A 415 22.48 1.05 23.04
C PRO A 415 22.02 2.51 22.87
N LEU A 416 21.43 2.80 21.70
CA LEU A 416 20.83 4.09 21.44
C LEU A 416 19.51 4.18 22.20
N ILE A 417 19.38 5.21 23.05
CA ILE A 417 18.16 5.45 23.83
C ILE A 417 17.38 6.60 23.21
N GLY A 418 16.12 6.32 22.88
CA GLY A 418 15.13 7.31 22.49
C GLY A 418 13.97 7.33 23.47
N GLN A 419 12.80 7.77 23.00
CA GLN A 419 11.58 7.84 23.79
C GLN A 419 10.35 7.52 22.93
N VAL A 420 9.54 6.56 23.39
CA VAL A 420 8.21 6.32 22.88
C VAL A 420 7.24 6.12 24.07
N TRP A 421 6.18 5.34 23.91
CA TRP A 421 5.09 5.23 24.89
C TRP A 421 5.53 4.82 26.30
N PRO A 422 6.41 3.82 26.51
CA PRO A 422 6.86 3.44 27.86
C PRO A 422 7.87 4.42 28.47
N GLY A 423 8.21 5.52 27.80
CA GLY A 423 9.26 6.47 28.24
C GLY A 423 10.57 6.23 27.49
N PHE A 424 11.70 6.17 28.18
CA PHE A 424 12.99 5.88 27.57
C PHE A 424 13.04 4.44 27.05
N THR A 425 13.47 4.29 25.80
CA THR A 425 13.45 3.01 25.06
C THR A 425 14.72 2.77 24.29
N ALA A 426 15.07 1.50 24.14
CA ALA A 426 16.04 1.01 23.17
C ALA A 426 15.28 0.35 22.00
N PHE A 427 15.87 0.39 20.80
CA PHE A 427 15.27 -0.12 19.57
C PHE A 427 16.00 -1.40 19.14
N PRO A 428 15.30 -2.56 18.99
CA PRO A 428 15.92 -3.79 18.52
C PRO A 428 16.54 -3.65 17.11
N ASP A 429 17.68 -4.24 16.90
CA ASP A 429 18.32 -4.32 15.60
C ASP A 429 17.81 -5.54 14.82
N PHE A 430 16.68 -5.41 14.12
CA PHE A 430 16.13 -6.48 13.29
C PHE A 430 16.98 -6.85 12.06
N SER A 431 18.10 -6.17 11.82
CA SER A 431 19.09 -6.60 10.82
C SER A 431 20.02 -7.71 11.37
N ASN A 432 19.94 -7.99 12.67
CA ASN A 432 20.68 -9.07 13.35
C ASN A 432 19.80 -10.32 13.47
N GLN A 433 20.33 -11.46 13.06
CA GLN A 433 19.60 -12.74 13.14
C GLN A 433 19.32 -13.18 14.60
N ASP A 434 20.21 -12.84 15.55
CA ASP A 434 20.00 -13.16 16.98
C ASP A 434 18.82 -12.37 17.56
N THR A 435 18.55 -11.18 17.04
CA THR A 435 17.36 -10.39 17.41
C THR A 435 16.07 -11.11 17.02
N HIS A 436 16.04 -11.81 15.86
CA HIS A 436 14.87 -12.60 15.45
C HIS A 436 14.58 -13.74 16.44
N GLN A 437 15.62 -14.41 16.93
CA GLN A 437 15.46 -15.48 17.92
C GLN A 437 14.98 -14.92 19.27
N TRP A 438 15.55 -13.82 19.75
CA TRP A 438 15.11 -13.14 20.96
C TRP A 438 13.66 -12.63 20.84
N TRP A 439 13.25 -12.09 19.67
CA TRP A 439 11.88 -11.65 19.40
C TRP A 439 10.90 -12.84 19.49
N LEU A 440 11.26 -13.98 18.89
CA LEU A 440 10.50 -15.22 18.98
C LEU A 440 10.34 -15.69 20.43
N GLU A 441 11.39 -15.67 21.23
CA GLU A 441 11.37 -16.10 22.63
C GLU A 441 10.45 -15.22 23.48
N ASN A 442 10.47 -13.90 23.29
CA ASN A 442 9.56 -12.98 23.95
C ASN A 442 8.10 -13.25 23.56
N LEU A 443 7.84 -13.41 22.28
CA LEU A 443 6.52 -13.76 21.76
C LEU A 443 6.01 -15.09 22.29
N GLN A 444 6.84 -16.12 22.33
CA GLN A 444 6.47 -17.44 22.89
C GLN A 444 6.09 -17.36 24.38
N ARG A 445 6.87 -16.65 25.17
CA ARG A 445 6.60 -16.44 26.60
C ARG A 445 5.30 -15.68 26.82
N PHE A 446 5.03 -14.69 26.00
CA PHE A 446 3.81 -13.92 26.11
C PHE A 446 2.59 -14.67 25.58
N HIS A 447 2.73 -15.41 24.48
CA HIS A 447 1.68 -16.26 23.92
C HIS A 447 1.23 -17.37 24.88
N ALA A 448 2.15 -17.89 25.70
CA ALA A 448 1.82 -18.86 26.74
C ALA A 448 0.90 -18.29 27.84
N GLN A 449 0.84 -16.96 27.99
CA GLN A 449 -0.05 -16.26 28.91
C GLN A 449 -1.32 -15.78 28.22
N VAL A 450 -1.20 -15.21 27.03
CA VAL A 450 -2.28 -14.66 26.22
C VAL A 450 -2.20 -15.29 24.83
N PRO A 451 -3.05 -16.26 24.48
CA PRO A 451 -2.96 -17.02 23.23
C PRO A 451 -3.51 -16.21 22.02
N PHE A 452 -2.81 -15.15 21.64
CA PHE A 452 -3.15 -14.29 20.51
C PHE A 452 -3.02 -15.01 19.16
N ASP A 453 -3.79 -14.56 18.17
CA ASP A 453 -3.86 -15.14 16.82
C ASP A 453 -3.10 -14.34 15.76
N GLY A 454 -2.96 -13.04 15.94
CA GLY A 454 -2.25 -12.13 15.06
C GLY A 454 -1.57 -11.00 15.83
N LEU A 455 -0.73 -10.26 15.13
CA LEU A 455 0.03 -9.15 15.68
C LEU A 455 -0.09 -7.91 14.81
N TRP A 456 -0.15 -6.76 15.47
CA TRP A 456 -0.07 -5.44 14.89
C TRP A 456 1.24 -4.81 15.34
N ILE A 457 2.12 -4.47 14.40
CA ILE A 457 3.40 -3.82 14.66
C ILE A 457 3.31 -2.36 14.21
N ASP A 458 3.33 -1.47 15.21
CA ASP A 458 3.21 -0.03 15.06
C ASP A 458 4.54 0.65 15.39
N MET A 459 4.66 1.95 15.18
CA MET A 459 5.84 2.77 15.55
C MET A 459 7.16 2.33 14.88
N ASN A 460 7.11 1.61 13.77
CA ASN A 460 8.23 0.87 13.20
C ASN A 460 8.87 1.50 11.94
N GLU A 461 8.90 2.84 11.87
CA GLU A 461 9.67 3.62 10.88
C GLU A 461 11.20 3.58 11.11
N PRO A 462 11.79 3.53 12.35
CA PRO A 462 11.24 3.52 13.70
C PRO A 462 10.88 4.91 14.23
N SER A 463 9.69 5.03 14.88
CA SER A 463 9.25 6.27 15.51
C SER A 463 10.02 6.55 16.80
N ASN A 464 10.35 7.83 17.02
CA ASN A 464 10.98 8.33 18.23
C ASN A 464 10.39 9.69 18.58
N PHE A 465 9.91 9.90 19.80
CA PHE A 465 9.38 11.21 20.21
C PHE A 465 10.46 12.28 20.40
N MET A 466 11.71 11.85 20.40
CA MET A 466 12.91 12.71 20.36
C MET A 466 13.46 12.80 18.92
N ASP A 467 14.34 13.72 18.69
CA ASP A 467 15.11 13.83 17.46
C ASP A 467 16.46 13.10 17.68
N GLY A 468 16.61 11.93 17.09
CA GLY A 468 17.81 11.10 17.15
C GLY A 468 17.90 10.21 18.40
N SER A 469 18.41 10.75 19.52
CA SER A 469 18.57 10.04 20.79
C SER A 469 18.50 10.99 21.99
N GLU A 470 18.51 10.45 23.22
CA GLU A 470 18.57 11.24 24.46
C GLU A 470 19.79 12.20 24.46
N GLU A 471 20.93 11.75 23.94
CA GLU A 471 22.17 12.55 23.86
C GLU A 471 22.24 13.38 22.56
N GLY A 472 21.24 13.31 21.68
CA GLY A 472 21.29 13.85 20.32
C GLY A 472 22.09 12.98 19.36
N CYS A 473 22.29 13.46 18.12
CA CYS A 473 23.12 12.79 17.13
C CYS A 473 24.51 13.43 17.05
N PRO A 474 25.59 12.63 16.87
CA PRO A 474 26.92 13.19 16.72
C PRO A 474 27.03 14.00 15.43
N PRO A 475 27.85 15.09 15.41
CA PRO A 475 28.08 15.82 14.19
C PRO A 475 28.78 14.93 13.14
N GLY A 476 28.23 14.91 11.90
CA GLY A 476 28.80 14.12 10.82
C GLY A 476 27.92 14.06 9.59
N ASP A 477 28.49 13.65 8.48
CA ASP A 477 27.86 13.64 7.16
C ASP A 477 26.70 12.60 7.05
N LEU A 478 26.57 11.66 7.98
CA LEU A 478 25.45 10.71 7.98
C LEU A 478 24.19 11.34 8.57
N ASP A 479 24.31 12.09 9.66
CA ASP A 479 23.18 12.76 10.31
C ASP A 479 22.85 14.10 9.63
N SER A 480 23.85 14.75 9.01
CA SER A 480 23.72 16.01 8.30
C SER A 480 24.42 15.92 6.93
N PRO A 481 23.87 15.17 5.98
CA PRO A 481 24.47 15.02 4.66
C PRO A 481 24.49 16.34 3.89
N PRO A 482 25.41 16.52 2.91
CA PRO A 482 25.49 17.72 2.09
C PRO A 482 24.19 18.07 1.35
N TYR A 483 23.34 17.10 1.14
CA TYR A 483 22.01 17.25 0.59
C TYR A 483 21.03 16.41 1.42
N THR A 484 19.97 17.01 1.92
CA THR A 484 18.86 16.35 2.58
C THR A 484 17.62 16.45 1.69
N PRO A 485 16.96 15.34 1.31
CA PRO A 485 15.64 15.40 0.68
C PRO A 485 14.65 16.19 1.54
N ALA A 486 13.55 16.66 0.94
CA ALA A 486 12.54 17.44 1.65
C ALA A 486 11.74 16.58 2.65
N VAL A 487 12.44 16.06 3.66
CA VAL A 487 11.85 15.28 4.75
C VAL A 487 11.19 16.22 5.77
N LEU A 488 10.10 15.78 6.37
CA LEU A 488 9.42 16.54 7.42
C LEU A 488 10.36 16.71 8.63
N GLY A 489 10.58 17.96 9.05
CA GLY A 489 11.48 18.32 10.14
C GLY A 489 12.91 18.65 9.70
N ASP A 490 13.18 18.70 8.41
CA ASP A 490 14.42 19.20 7.77
C ASP A 490 15.70 18.43 8.15
N SER A 491 15.60 17.29 8.85
CA SER A 491 16.71 16.42 9.19
C SER A 491 16.34 14.96 9.13
N LEU A 492 17.30 14.07 8.82
CA LEU A 492 17.10 12.63 8.69
C LEU A 492 16.71 11.96 10.02
N TYR A 493 17.09 12.56 11.13
CA TYR A 493 16.83 12.06 12.49
C TYR A 493 15.63 12.73 13.19
N ALA A 494 14.90 13.61 12.48
CA ALA A 494 13.71 14.23 13.07
C ALA A 494 12.64 13.18 13.40
N LYS A 495 12.30 13.00 14.66
CA LYS A 495 11.34 12.03 15.20
C LYS A 495 11.65 10.56 14.83
N THR A 496 12.91 10.23 14.63
CA THR A 496 13.45 8.87 14.48
C THR A 496 14.85 8.79 15.10
N VAL A 497 15.51 7.65 15.01
CA VAL A 497 16.87 7.45 15.56
C VAL A 497 17.94 8.09 14.67
N CYS A 498 19.13 8.33 15.21
CA CYS A 498 20.24 8.91 14.47
C CYS A 498 20.60 8.09 13.23
N ALA A 499 20.80 8.73 12.10
CA ALA A 499 21.19 8.06 10.85
C ALA A 499 22.60 7.41 10.95
N SER A 500 23.47 7.95 11.79
CA SER A 500 24.80 7.39 12.11
C SER A 500 24.77 6.19 13.04
N ALA A 501 23.62 5.84 13.63
CA ALA A 501 23.48 4.71 14.54
C ALA A 501 23.90 3.39 13.86
N LYS A 502 24.54 2.51 14.63
CA LYS A 502 25.10 1.24 14.14
C LYS A 502 24.10 0.10 14.31
N GLN A 503 23.96 -0.67 13.25
CA GLN A 503 23.22 -1.92 13.21
C GLN A 503 24.10 -3.02 12.61
N SER A 504 23.72 -4.27 12.77
CA SER A 504 24.50 -5.43 12.34
C SER A 504 24.81 -5.41 10.84
N ALA A 505 23.82 -5.14 10.00
CA ALA A 505 23.99 -5.16 8.54
C ALA A 505 24.63 -3.86 7.99
N SER A 506 24.39 -2.70 8.62
CA SER A 506 24.91 -1.40 8.16
C SER A 506 24.66 -0.32 9.21
N VAL A 507 24.80 0.94 8.83
CA VAL A 507 24.34 2.10 9.62
C VAL A 507 22.88 2.40 9.32
N HIS A 508 22.18 3.04 10.25
CA HIS A 508 20.77 3.38 10.11
C HIS A 508 20.47 4.25 8.88
N TYR A 509 21.40 5.09 8.45
CA TYR A 509 21.36 5.84 7.19
C TYR A 509 20.97 4.99 5.97
N ASN A 510 21.39 3.73 5.95
CA ASN A 510 21.07 2.78 4.89
C ASN A 510 19.87 1.88 5.20
N LEU A 511 19.55 1.67 6.48
CA LEU A 511 18.59 0.66 6.95
C LEU A 511 17.25 1.25 7.41
N HIS A 512 17.15 2.57 7.54
CA HIS A 512 15.96 3.22 8.08
C HIS A 512 14.67 2.75 7.37
N ASN A 513 14.58 2.93 6.06
CA ASN A 513 13.39 2.53 5.29
C ASN A 513 13.13 1.01 5.28
N LEU A 514 14.08 0.19 5.73
CA LEU A 514 13.97 -1.28 5.81
C LEU A 514 13.52 -1.76 7.20
N TYR A 515 13.47 -0.89 8.20
CA TYR A 515 13.28 -1.30 9.60
C TYR A 515 11.96 -2.06 9.79
N GLY A 516 10.84 -1.49 9.34
CA GLY A 516 9.53 -2.14 9.42
C GLY A 516 9.42 -3.44 8.62
N LEU A 517 10.09 -3.55 7.48
CA LEU A 517 10.18 -4.80 6.72
C LEU A 517 10.93 -5.89 7.50
N MET A 518 12.05 -5.54 8.14
CA MET A 518 12.85 -6.49 8.90
C MET A 518 12.10 -6.97 10.14
N GLU A 519 11.39 -6.08 10.85
CA GLU A 519 10.52 -6.44 11.97
C GLU A 519 9.34 -7.33 11.52
N ALA A 520 8.66 -6.97 10.42
CA ALA A 520 7.56 -7.77 9.89
C ALA A 520 7.99 -9.20 9.54
N LYS A 521 9.19 -9.36 8.97
CA LYS A 521 9.78 -10.66 8.69
C LYS A 521 10.03 -11.48 9.96
N ALA A 522 10.61 -10.87 10.98
CA ALA A 522 10.86 -11.52 12.27
C ALA A 522 9.53 -11.95 12.92
N THR A 523 8.55 -11.04 12.92
CA THR A 523 7.23 -11.25 13.54
C THR A 523 6.41 -12.33 12.85
N ALA A 524 6.35 -12.32 11.50
CA ALA A 524 5.66 -13.35 10.73
C ALA A 524 6.28 -14.73 10.93
N SER A 525 7.63 -14.80 10.91
CA SER A 525 8.36 -16.06 11.17
C SER A 525 8.10 -16.59 12.58
N ALA A 526 8.04 -15.71 13.57
CA ALA A 526 7.74 -16.09 14.95
C ALA A 526 6.30 -16.63 15.10
N LEU A 527 5.31 -15.95 14.51
CA LEU A 527 3.91 -16.41 14.55
C LEU A 527 3.73 -17.79 13.90
N ILE A 528 4.42 -18.04 12.78
CA ILE A 528 4.41 -19.36 12.12
C ILE A 528 4.95 -20.43 13.06
N GLN A 529 6.06 -20.17 13.75
CA GLN A 529 6.67 -21.12 14.69
C GLN A 529 5.81 -21.36 15.92
N ILE A 530 5.15 -20.33 16.44
CA ILE A 530 4.31 -20.42 17.64
C ILE A 530 3.00 -21.15 17.33
N ARG A 531 2.34 -20.81 16.24
CA ARG A 531 0.98 -21.28 15.95
C ARG A 531 0.90 -22.45 14.96
N GLY A 532 1.93 -22.65 14.12
CA GLY A 532 1.89 -23.65 13.03
C GLY A 532 0.86 -23.34 11.95
N LYS A 533 0.43 -22.08 11.83
CA LYS A 533 -0.64 -21.62 10.94
C LYS A 533 -0.21 -20.36 10.19
N ARG A 534 -0.96 -19.97 9.14
CA ARG A 534 -0.74 -18.72 8.42
C ARG A 534 -0.78 -17.54 9.39
N PRO A 535 0.22 -16.65 9.37
CA PRO A 535 0.25 -15.50 10.27
C PRO A 535 -0.66 -14.38 9.77
N LEU A 536 -1.23 -13.60 10.67
CA LEU A 536 -1.67 -12.23 10.40
C LEU A 536 -0.72 -11.27 11.10
N VAL A 537 0.00 -10.48 10.32
CA VAL A 537 0.77 -9.32 10.77
C VAL A 537 0.28 -8.11 10.02
N ILE A 538 -0.01 -7.01 10.72
CA ILE A 538 -0.32 -5.70 10.13
C ILE A 538 0.77 -4.74 10.57
N SER A 539 1.44 -4.09 9.61
CA SER A 539 2.58 -3.20 9.83
C SER A 539 2.27 -1.78 9.39
N ARG A 540 2.75 -0.78 10.14
CA ARG A 540 2.63 0.63 9.75
C ARG A 540 3.69 1.00 8.71
N SER A 541 4.96 0.81 9.01
CA SER A 541 6.03 1.08 8.06
C SER A 541 6.18 -0.07 7.06
N THR A 542 6.42 0.28 5.80
CA THR A 542 6.49 -0.68 4.70
C THR A 542 7.59 -0.33 3.69
N PHE A 543 8.12 -1.38 3.05
CA PHE A 543 9.09 -1.30 1.94
C PHE A 543 8.79 -2.40 0.91
N PRO A 544 9.29 -2.35 -0.33
CA PRO A 544 9.15 -3.45 -1.29
C PRO A 544 9.54 -4.82 -0.69
N SER A 545 8.75 -5.83 -0.94
CA SER A 545 8.74 -7.17 -0.35
C SER A 545 7.87 -7.34 0.92
N GLN A 546 7.35 -6.25 1.49
CA GLN A 546 6.53 -6.31 2.72
C GLN A 546 5.34 -7.26 2.62
N GLY A 547 4.65 -7.30 1.47
CA GLY A 547 3.47 -8.15 1.26
C GLY A 547 3.70 -9.64 1.50
N ARG A 548 4.95 -10.10 1.49
CA ARG A 548 5.33 -11.49 1.83
C ARG A 548 5.14 -11.82 3.31
N TYR A 549 5.12 -10.80 4.17
CA TYR A 549 5.17 -10.97 5.63
C TYR A 549 3.99 -10.32 6.34
N SER A 550 3.48 -9.21 5.82
CA SER A 550 2.41 -8.45 6.48
C SER A 550 1.44 -7.79 5.50
N GLY A 551 0.27 -7.43 6.03
CA GLY A 551 -0.58 -6.40 5.49
C GLY A 551 -0.18 -5.02 6.00
N HIS A 552 -1.03 -4.02 5.71
CA HIS A 552 -0.80 -2.62 6.05
C HIS A 552 -2.13 -1.91 6.34
N TRP A 553 -2.08 -0.82 7.13
CA TRP A 553 -3.16 0.16 7.19
C TRP A 553 -2.60 1.57 6.96
N LEU A 554 -3.43 2.49 6.47
CA LEU A 554 -2.99 3.81 6.03
C LEU A 554 -2.72 4.80 7.19
N GLY A 555 -2.50 4.31 8.42
CA GLY A 555 -2.14 5.08 9.61
C GLY A 555 -3.29 5.91 10.19
N ASP A 556 -2.91 6.94 10.98
CA ASP A 556 -3.78 7.75 11.85
C ASP A 556 -4.63 8.76 11.05
N ASN A 557 -5.60 8.29 10.31
CA ASN A 557 -6.52 9.12 9.54
C ASN A 557 -7.51 9.90 10.44
N ARG A 558 -8.21 10.86 9.87
CA ARG A 558 -9.19 11.68 10.61
C ARG A 558 -10.62 11.29 10.24
N SER A 559 -11.53 11.45 11.18
CA SER A 559 -12.98 11.30 10.98
C SER A 559 -13.53 12.44 10.07
N GLN A 560 -13.14 12.41 8.80
CA GLN A 560 -13.50 13.42 7.79
C GLN A 560 -13.81 12.75 6.44
N TRP A 561 -14.77 13.31 5.71
CA TRP A 561 -15.12 12.86 4.36
C TRP A 561 -13.92 12.84 3.40
N LYS A 562 -13.03 13.83 3.54
CA LYS A 562 -11.79 13.93 2.76
C LYS A 562 -10.84 12.74 3.04
N ASP A 563 -10.74 12.29 4.28
CA ASP A 563 -9.90 11.14 4.67
C ASP A 563 -10.52 9.83 4.19
N MET A 564 -11.86 9.72 4.27
CA MET A 564 -12.57 8.59 3.67
C MET A 564 -12.33 8.51 2.15
N TYR A 565 -12.35 9.64 1.43
CA TYR A 565 -12.00 9.66 0.00
C TYR A 565 -10.56 9.19 -0.24
N TYR A 566 -9.57 9.75 0.49
CA TYR A 566 -8.15 9.42 0.26
C TYR A 566 -7.79 7.97 0.59
N SER A 567 -8.63 7.27 1.35
CA SER A 567 -8.44 5.84 1.59
C SER A 567 -8.49 5.02 0.30
N ILE A 568 -9.28 5.44 -0.70
CA ILE A 568 -9.38 4.72 -2.00
C ILE A 568 -8.07 4.80 -2.79
N PRO A 569 -7.53 6.00 -3.16
CA PRO A 569 -6.23 6.06 -3.83
C PRO A 569 -5.10 5.46 -2.97
N GLY A 570 -5.19 5.51 -1.63
CA GLY A 570 -4.25 4.85 -0.74
C GLY A 570 -4.22 3.35 -0.92
N LEU A 571 -5.35 2.67 -0.76
CA LEU A 571 -5.44 1.21 -0.93
C LEU A 571 -5.06 0.75 -2.36
N LEU A 572 -5.40 1.55 -3.39
CA LEU A 572 -5.04 1.25 -4.78
C LEU A 572 -3.53 1.39 -5.01
N SER A 573 -2.88 2.37 -4.37
CA SER A 573 -1.41 2.51 -4.41
C SER A 573 -0.72 1.30 -3.76
N PHE A 574 -1.22 0.80 -2.62
CA PHE A 574 -0.67 -0.39 -1.97
C PHE A 574 -0.89 -1.67 -2.78
N SER A 575 -1.97 -1.76 -3.58
CA SER A 575 -2.12 -2.81 -4.59
C SER A 575 -0.99 -2.76 -5.63
N LEU A 576 -0.58 -1.57 -6.07
CA LEU A 576 0.57 -1.40 -6.97
C LEU A 576 1.90 -1.81 -6.30
N PHE A 577 2.04 -1.62 -4.99
CA PHE A 577 3.25 -1.96 -4.23
C PHE A 577 3.36 -3.45 -3.85
N GLY A 578 2.35 -4.27 -4.20
CA GLY A 578 2.35 -5.70 -3.91
C GLY A 578 1.95 -6.03 -2.46
N ILE A 579 1.16 -5.17 -1.82
CA ILE A 579 0.60 -5.35 -0.48
C ILE A 579 -0.93 -5.33 -0.57
N PRO A 580 -1.56 -6.43 -1.03
CA PRO A 580 -3.00 -6.45 -1.28
C PRO A 580 -3.86 -6.46 0.00
N LEU A 581 -3.32 -6.88 1.17
CA LEU A 581 -4.02 -6.86 2.45
C LEU A 581 -3.86 -5.48 3.09
N VAL A 582 -4.65 -4.52 2.62
CA VAL A 582 -4.57 -3.11 3.00
C VAL A 582 -5.94 -2.52 3.28
N GLY A 583 -6.00 -1.56 4.20
CA GLY A 583 -7.19 -0.79 4.55
C GLY A 583 -6.86 0.51 5.26
N ALA A 584 -7.89 1.25 5.67
CA ALA A 584 -7.78 2.45 6.49
C ALA A 584 -8.66 2.28 7.73
N ASP A 585 -8.37 2.99 8.80
CA ASP A 585 -9.21 2.96 10.00
C ASP A 585 -10.62 3.48 9.67
N ILE A 586 -11.58 2.56 9.66
CA ILE A 586 -12.97 2.84 9.30
C ILE A 586 -13.58 3.75 10.35
N CYS A 587 -14.26 4.79 9.89
CA CYS A 587 -14.83 5.91 10.65
C CYS A 587 -13.81 6.95 11.12
N GLY A 588 -12.52 6.73 10.89
CA GLY A 588 -11.43 7.63 11.25
C GLY A 588 -10.84 7.36 12.64
N PHE A 589 -9.51 7.43 12.76
CA PHE A 589 -8.80 7.23 14.01
C PHE A 589 -8.94 8.42 14.96
N SER A 590 -8.79 9.65 14.46
CA SER A 590 -8.81 10.88 15.25
C SER A 590 -9.90 11.85 14.80
N GLY A 591 -10.46 12.59 15.76
CA GLY A 591 -11.61 13.47 15.56
C GLY A 591 -12.93 12.71 15.64
N GLY A 592 -13.96 13.34 16.22
CA GLY A 592 -15.26 12.70 16.43
C GLY A 592 -15.97 12.42 15.11
N THR A 593 -16.36 11.19 14.87
CA THR A 593 -17.16 10.80 13.70
C THR A 593 -18.64 11.19 13.90
N SER A 594 -19.38 11.31 12.80
CA SER A 594 -20.85 11.39 12.82
C SER A 594 -21.48 10.06 12.41
N GLU A 595 -22.76 9.87 12.77
CA GLU A 595 -23.50 8.66 12.37
C GLU A 595 -23.52 8.47 10.85
N GLU A 596 -23.74 9.53 10.09
CA GLU A 596 -23.75 9.47 8.63
C GLU A 596 -22.35 9.11 8.09
N LEU A 597 -21.30 9.82 8.50
CA LEU A 597 -19.94 9.56 8.04
C LEU A 597 -19.51 8.14 8.36
N CYS A 598 -19.75 7.67 9.60
CA CYS A 598 -19.36 6.33 9.99
C CYS A 598 -20.17 5.25 9.24
N THR A 599 -21.49 5.46 9.00
CA THR A 599 -22.30 4.55 8.19
C THR A 599 -21.75 4.44 6.76
N ARG A 600 -21.45 5.58 6.12
CA ARG A 600 -20.86 5.59 4.76
C ARG A 600 -19.45 5.00 4.74
N TRP A 601 -18.67 5.25 5.79
CA TRP A 601 -17.33 4.68 5.87
C TRP A 601 -17.36 3.17 6.14
N MET A 602 -18.31 2.67 6.94
CA MET A 602 -18.54 1.24 7.10
C MET A 602 -18.95 0.56 5.79
N GLN A 603 -19.75 1.27 4.94
CA GLN A 603 -20.10 0.78 3.61
C GLN A 603 -18.86 0.66 2.69
N LEU A 604 -18.05 1.70 2.62
CA LEU A 604 -16.79 1.67 1.86
C LEU A 604 -15.80 0.65 2.46
N GLY A 605 -15.59 0.72 3.77
CA GLY A 605 -14.63 -0.09 4.50
C GLY A 605 -14.94 -1.60 4.50
N ALA A 606 -16.21 -1.98 4.33
CA ALA A 606 -16.60 -3.36 4.09
C ALA A 606 -16.00 -3.93 2.78
N PHE A 607 -15.48 -3.08 1.91
CA PHE A 607 -14.78 -3.46 0.67
C PHE A 607 -13.28 -3.12 0.68
N TYR A 608 -12.73 -2.70 1.82
CA TYR A 608 -11.29 -2.77 2.00
C TYR A 608 -10.85 -4.24 2.08
N PRO A 609 -9.76 -4.65 1.44
CA PRO A 609 -9.22 -5.99 1.62
C PRO A 609 -8.97 -6.31 3.10
N PHE A 610 -8.36 -5.39 3.86
CA PHE A 610 -8.27 -5.40 5.31
C PHE A 610 -9.31 -4.42 5.91
N ALA A 611 -10.30 -4.92 6.65
CA ALA A 611 -11.44 -4.14 7.13
C ALA A 611 -11.44 -4.03 8.67
N ARG A 612 -10.91 -2.91 9.20
CA ARG A 612 -10.81 -2.65 10.64
C ARG A 612 -11.46 -1.31 10.99
N ASN A 613 -12.38 -1.30 11.96
CA ASN A 613 -12.83 -0.09 12.64
C ASN A 613 -11.91 0.16 13.85
N HIS A 614 -11.33 1.36 13.93
CA HIS A 614 -10.40 1.72 14.98
C HIS A 614 -10.39 3.22 15.24
N ASN A 615 -10.37 3.65 16.52
CA ASN A 615 -10.20 5.05 16.91
C ASN A 615 -9.42 5.25 18.21
N THR A 616 -9.01 6.51 18.45
CA THR A 616 -8.23 6.93 19.61
C THR A 616 -9.06 7.10 20.88
N GLN A 617 -8.41 6.98 22.04
CA GLN A 617 -9.01 7.03 23.38
C GLN A 617 -9.76 8.33 23.74
N LYS A 618 -9.49 9.43 23.07
CA LYS A 618 -10.11 10.73 23.34
C LYS A 618 -11.47 10.92 22.68
N GLU A 619 -11.77 10.07 21.72
CA GLU A 619 -12.99 10.14 20.93
C GLU A 619 -14.06 9.21 21.53
N GLN A 620 -15.30 9.44 21.15
CA GLN A 620 -16.39 8.55 21.53
C GLN A 620 -16.23 7.18 20.83
N ALA A 621 -16.82 6.14 21.44
CA ALA A 621 -16.88 4.84 20.81
C ALA A 621 -17.60 4.95 19.46
N GLN A 622 -17.07 4.23 18.45
CA GLN A 622 -17.59 4.26 17.09
C GLN A 622 -17.85 2.88 16.50
N ASP A 623 -17.85 1.84 17.36
CA ASP A 623 -18.31 0.53 16.93
C ASP A 623 -19.79 0.57 16.52
N PRO A 624 -20.26 -0.33 15.63
CA PRO A 624 -21.63 -0.29 15.13
C PRO A 624 -22.72 -0.34 16.19
N THR A 625 -22.43 -0.80 17.42
CA THR A 625 -23.45 -1.00 18.46
C THR A 625 -23.91 0.28 19.12
N VAL A 626 -23.11 1.36 19.05
CA VAL A 626 -23.38 2.64 19.71
C VAL A 626 -24.29 3.56 18.90
N PHE A 627 -24.52 3.27 17.63
CA PHE A 627 -25.32 4.08 16.71
C PHE A 627 -26.82 3.74 16.78
N SER A 628 -27.63 4.55 16.11
CA SER A 628 -29.06 4.34 15.99
C SER A 628 -29.41 2.98 15.39
N PRO A 629 -30.62 2.45 15.63
CA PRO A 629 -31.02 1.17 15.03
C PRO A 629 -30.95 1.15 13.50
N ALA A 630 -31.23 2.28 12.82
CA ALA A 630 -31.16 2.39 11.37
C ALA A 630 -29.70 2.29 10.87
N ALA A 631 -28.81 3.11 11.42
CA ALA A 631 -27.39 3.07 11.09
C ALA A 631 -26.75 1.71 11.39
N ARG A 632 -27.05 1.12 12.55
CA ARG A 632 -26.58 -0.20 12.95
C ARG A 632 -27.04 -1.28 11.97
N THR A 633 -28.28 -1.22 11.49
CA THR A 633 -28.80 -2.15 10.48
C THR A 633 -28.05 -2.00 9.17
N ALA A 634 -27.86 -0.76 8.68
CA ALA A 634 -27.11 -0.50 7.45
C ALA A 634 -25.65 -1.01 7.54
N MET A 635 -24.96 -0.76 8.66
CA MET A 635 -23.60 -1.25 8.91
C MET A 635 -23.56 -2.78 8.98
N LYS A 636 -24.53 -3.41 9.64
CA LYS A 636 -24.64 -4.88 9.70
C LYS A 636 -24.86 -5.48 8.32
N ASP A 637 -25.78 -4.93 7.54
CA ASP A 637 -26.16 -5.50 6.23
C ASP A 637 -25.01 -5.42 5.22
N VAL A 638 -24.21 -4.35 5.25
CA VAL A 638 -23.03 -4.28 4.39
C VAL A 638 -21.93 -5.23 4.84
N LEU A 639 -21.75 -5.46 6.15
CA LEU A 639 -20.83 -6.48 6.65
C LEU A 639 -21.31 -7.89 6.26
N LEU A 640 -22.61 -8.19 6.35
CA LEU A 640 -23.16 -9.45 5.86
C LEU A 640 -22.92 -9.62 4.35
N THR A 641 -22.99 -8.54 3.58
CA THR A 641 -22.62 -8.55 2.15
C THR A 641 -21.16 -8.92 1.96
N ARG A 642 -20.22 -8.29 2.72
CA ARG A 642 -18.80 -8.69 2.73
C ARG A 642 -18.64 -10.18 3.02
N TYR A 643 -19.28 -10.66 4.08
CA TYR A 643 -19.16 -12.06 4.50
C TYR A 643 -19.74 -13.04 3.47
N SER A 644 -20.76 -12.63 2.73
CA SER A 644 -21.26 -13.43 1.61
C SER A 644 -20.25 -13.55 0.46
N LEU A 645 -19.38 -12.55 0.30
CA LEU A 645 -18.35 -12.45 -0.75
C LEU A 645 -16.98 -13.01 -0.32
N LEU A 646 -16.82 -13.52 0.92
CA LEU A 646 -15.55 -14.07 1.38
C LEU A 646 -14.97 -15.16 0.47
N PRO A 647 -15.75 -16.10 -0.10
CA PRO A 647 -15.21 -17.08 -1.05
C PRO A 647 -14.59 -16.43 -2.30
N PHE A 648 -15.21 -15.38 -2.82
CA PHE A 648 -14.70 -14.60 -3.94
C PHE A 648 -13.42 -13.84 -3.56
N LEU A 649 -13.45 -13.10 -2.44
CA LEU A 649 -12.30 -12.35 -1.95
C LEU A 649 -11.10 -13.27 -1.66
N TYR A 650 -11.33 -14.40 -1.03
CA TYR A 650 -10.30 -15.39 -0.71
C TYR A 650 -9.67 -15.99 -1.98
N THR A 651 -10.47 -16.25 -3.01
CA THR A 651 -9.97 -16.68 -4.32
C THR A 651 -9.09 -15.61 -4.99
N LEU A 652 -9.44 -14.31 -4.83
CA LEU A 652 -8.59 -13.21 -5.31
C LEU A 652 -7.23 -13.18 -4.59
N PHE A 653 -7.20 -13.40 -3.26
CA PHE A 653 -5.96 -13.51 -2.51
C PHE A 653 -5.12 -14.72 -2.89
N HIS A 654 -5.74 -15.85 -3.21
CA HIS A 654 -5.04 -17.01 -3.74
C HIS A 654 -4.33 -16.67 -5.07
N ARG A 655 -4.98 -15.96 -5.97
CA ARG A 655 -4.36 -15.51 -7.21
C ARG A 655 -3.23 -14.49 -6.98
N ALA A 656 -3.39 -13.60 -6.01
CA ALA A 656 -2.34 -12.67 -5.61
C ALA A 656 -1.12 -13.43 -5.10
N HIS A 657 -1.32 -14.44 -4.26
CA HIS A 657 -0.27 -15.29 -3.72
C HIS A 657 0.46 -16.12 -4.79
N LEU A 658 -0.26 -16.69 -5.75
CA LEU A 658 0.34 -17.56 -6.76
C LEU A 658 1.05 -16.83 -7.90
N GLN A 659 0.50 -15.73 -8.36
CA GLN A 659 0.95 -15.07 -9.59
C GLN A 659 1.08 -13.56 -9.51
N GLY A 660 0.81 -12.96 -8.34
CA GLY A 660 0.93 -11.53 -8.12
C GLY A 660 -0.21 -10.70 -8.69
N ASP A 661 -1.42 -11.25 -8.80
CA ASP A 661 -2.61 -10.49 -9.17
C ASP A 661 -2.94 -9.43 -8.10
N THR A 662 -3.55 -8.33 -8.52
CA THR A 662 -4.09 -7.34 -7.59
C THR A 662 -5.49 -7.74 -7.10
N VAL A 663 -5.81 -7.49 -5.83
CA VAL A 663 -7.12 -7.78 -5.22
C VAL A 663 -8.08 -6.62 -5.44
N ALA A 664 -7.83 -5.47 -4.80
CA ALA A 664 -8.47 -4.21 -5.17
C ALA A 664 -7.69 -3.57 -6.31
N ARG A 665 -8.36 -3.12 -7.36
CA ARG A 665 -7.68 -2.55 -8.53
C ARG A 665 -8.40 -1.34 -9.10
N PRO A 666 -7.65 -0.38 -9.66
CA PRO A 666 -8.26 0.75 -10.37
C PRO A 666 -8.91 0.31 -11.68
N LEU A 667 -9.86 1.10 -12.17
CA LEU A 667 -10.63 0.76 -13.38
C LEU A 667 -9.73 0.57 -14.62
N PHE A 668 -8.66 1.37 -14.76
CA PHE A 668 -7.76 1.28 -15.92
C PHE A 668 -6.98 -0.05 -16.02
N PHE A 669 -6.90 -0.83 -14.95
CA PHE A 669 -6.34 -2.19 -15.01
C PHE A 669 -7.15 -3.13 -15.89
N GLU A 670 -8.47 -2.95 -15.90
CA GLU A 670 -9.40 -3.76 -16.69
C GLU A 670 -9.81 -3.09 -17.99
N PHE A 671 -9.63 -1.76 -18.09
CA PHE A 671 -10.04 -0.96 -19.25
C PHE A 671 -8.89 -0.05 -19.71
N PRO A 672 -7.69 -0.62 -20.02
CA PRO A 672 -6.50 0.18 -20.33
C PRO A 672 -6.63 0.96 -21.65
N GLN A 673 -7.61 0.66 -22.51
CA GLN A 673 -7.90 1.41 -23.73
C GLN A 673 -8.83 2.62 -23.49
N ASP A 674 -9.46 2.68 -22.31
CA ASP A 674 -10.39 3.74 -21.94
C ASP A 674 -9.68 4.80 -21.08
N VAL A 675 -9.19 5.85 -21.73
CA VAL A 675 -8.43 6.94 -21.09
C VAL A 675 -9.24 7.65 -19.98
N ALA A 676 -10.59 7.64 -20.06
CA ALA A 676 -11.43 8.21 -19.01
C ALA A 676 -11.21 7.52 -17.65
N THR A 677 -10.79 6.25 -17.64
CA THR A 677 -10.54 5.49 -16.42
C THR A 677 -9.22 5.85 -15.72
N TYR A 678 -8.29 6.51 -16.40
CA TYR A 678 -6.93 6.76 -15.90
C TYR A 678 -6.87 7.65 -14.67
N GLY A 679 -7.81 8.59 -14.54
CA GLY A 679 -7.93 9.48 -13.36
C GLY A 679 -8.99 9.05 -12.34
N MET A 680 -9.61 7.88 -12.50
CA MET A 680 -10.69 7.42 -11.62
C MET A 680 -10.14 6.85 -10.31
N ASP A 681 -10.33 7.59 -9.22
CA ASP A 681 -9.89 7.23 -7.87
C ASP A 681 -10.99 7.32 -6.80
N ARG A 682 -12.26 7.40 -7.24
CA ARG A 682 -13.45 7.41 -6.37
C ARG A 682 -14.26 6.11 -6.43
N GLN A 683 -13.83 5.20 -7.29
CA GLN A 683 -14.37 3.85 -7.51
C GLN A 683 -13.23 2.88 -7.67
N PHE A 684 -13.46 1.60 -7.38
CA PHE A 684 -12.50 0.55 -7.60
C PHE A 684 -13.18 -0.79 -7.85
N LEU A 685 -12.40 -1.76 -8.31
CA LEU A 685 -12.86 -3.14 -8.54
C LEU A 685 -12.27 -4.09 -7.51
N TRP A 686 -13.05 -5.08 -7.04
CA TRP A 686 -12.51 -6.33 -6.55
C TRP A 686 -12.29 -7.29 -7.72
N GLY A 687 -11.03 -7.67 -7.93
CA GLY A 687 -10.65 -8.45 -9.11
C GLY A 687 -11.07 -7.74 -10.40
N ARG A 688 -11.61 -8.53 -11.33
CA ARG A 688 -12.05 -8.06 -12.66
C ARG A 688 -13.52 -7.67 -12.72
N SER A 689 -14.26 -7.97 -11.65
CA SER A 689 -15.71 -8.23 -11.82
C SER A 689 -16.62 -7.42 -10.93
N LEU A 690 -16.22 -7.02 -9.73
CA LEU A 690 -17.09 -6.34 -8.78
C LEU A 690 -16.70 -4.87 -8.64
N LEU A 691 -17.53 -3.97 -9.19
CA LEU A 691 -17.37 -2.53 -9.09
C LEU A 691 -17.99 -2.00 -7.81
N VAL A 692 -17.21 -1.24 -7.04
CA VAL A 692 -17.62 -0.57 -5.80
C VAL A 692 -17.71 0.93 -6.05
N THR A 693 -18.91 1.51 -5.83
CA THR A 693 -19.17 2.94 -6.02
C THR A 693 -19.72 3.55 -4.73
N PRO A 694 -18.85 4.01 -3.81
CA PRO A 694 -19.27 4.56 -2.52
C PRO A 694 -19.74 6.00 -2.63
N VAL A 695 -20.56 6.42 -1.66
CA VAL A 695 -20.88 7.84 -1.41
C VAL A 695 -19.73 8.47 -0.61
N LEU A 696 -19.18 9.57 -1.10
CA LEU A 696 -18.02 10.25 -0.52
C LEU A 696 -18.29 11.72 -0.15
N GLU A 697 -19.55 12.14 -0.13
CA GLU A 697 -19.97 13.49 0.17
C GLU A 697 -21.08 13.48 1.23
N PRO A 698 -21.11 14.45 2.16
CA PRO A 698 -22.14 14.54 3.19
C PRO A 698 -23.53 14.86 2.61
N GLY A 699 -24.57 14.30 3.22
CA GLY A 699 -25.97 14.55 2.87
C GLY A 699 -26.40 14.04 1.50
N ALA A 700 -25.58 13.22 0.83
CA ALA A 700 -25.89 12.73 -0.51
C ALA A 700 -26.83 11.51 -0.46
N ASP A 701 -27.91 11.57 -1.23
CA ASP A 701 -28.88 10.49 -1.48
C ASP A 701 -28.66 9.80 -2.85
N SER A 702 -27.66 10.23 -3.58
CA SER A 702 -27.30 9.73 -4.90
C SER A 702 -25.80 9.83 -5.09
N VAL A 703 -25.27 8.98 -5.97
CA VAL A 703 -23.85 8.97 -6.35
C VAL A 703 -23.71 8.92 -7.85
N VAL A 704 -22.67 9.59 -8.38
CA VAL A 704 -22.31 9.52 -9.79
C VAL A 704 -21.08 8.61 -9.92
N GLY A 705 -21.19 7.55 -10.71
CA GLY A 705 -20.12 6.61 -10.97
C GLY A 705 -19.86 6.46 -12.46
N TYR A 706 -18.62 6.20 -12.84
CA TYR A 706 -18.23 5.86 -14.20
C TYR A 706 -18.47 4.37 -14.45
N PHE A 707 -19.15 4.06 -15.54
CA PHE A 707 -19.34 2.71 -16.02
C PHE A 707 -18.61 2.55 -17.35
N PRO A 708 -17.50 1.84 -17.39
CA PRO A 708 -16.85 1.47 -18.65
C PRO A 708 -17.81 0.73 -19.58
N ARG A 709 -17.54 0.80 -20.88
CA ARG A 709 -18.38 0.20 -21.91
C ARG A 709 -18.62 -1.28 -21.64
N GLY A 710 -19.89 -1.71 -21.70
CA GLY A 710 -20.33 -3.09 -21.48
C GLY A 710 -21.63 -3.16 -20.69
N VAL A 711 -21.99 -4.36 -20.24
CA VAL A 711 -23.17 -4.61 -19.40
C VAL A 711 -22.71 -4.78 -17.95
N TRP A 712 -23.35 -4.07 -17.07
CA TRP A 712 -23.16 -4.15 -15.63
C TRP A 712 -24.46 -4.57 -14.98
N TYR A 713 -24.40 -5.41 -13.95
CA TYR A 713 -25.56 -5.90 -13.24
C TYR A 713 -25.55 -5.41 -11.80
N ASP A 714 -26.65 -4.83 -11.33
CA ASP A 714 -26.84 -4.54 -9.91
C ASP A 714 -26.64 -5.83 -9.10
N PHE A 715 -25.72 -5.78 -8.14
CA PHE A 715 -25.34 -6.97 -7.35
C PHE A 715 -26.53 -7.60 -6.59
N TYR A 716 -27.43 -6.76 -6.10
CA TYR A 716 -28.54 -7.21 -5.23
C TYR A 716 -29.74 -7.71 -6.01
N ARG A 717 -30.05 -7.07 -7.14
CA ARG A 717 -31.29 -7.29 -7.92
C ARG A 717 -31.04 -7.99 -9.25
N GLY A 718 -29.80 -7.98 -9.75
CA GLY A 718 -29.46 -8.54 -11.05
C GLY A 718 -29.96 -7.72 -12.25
N SER A 719 -30.55 -6.52 -12.02
CA SER A 719 -30.98 -5.63 -13.12
C SER A 719 -29.78 -5.12 -13.91
N SER A 720 -29.89 -5.09 -15.23
CA SER A 720 -28.80 -4.71 -16.12
C SER A 720 -28.71 -3.19 -16.32
N VAL A 721 -27.48 -2.70 -16.40
CA VAL A 721 -27.09 -1.34 -16.83
C VAL A 721 -26.22 -1.48 -18.06
N ASN A 722 -26.70 -0.98 -19.20
CA ASN A 722 -25.91 -0.95 -20.43
C ASN A 722 -25.15 0.38 -20.50
N SER A 723 -23.84 0.33 -20.56
CA SER A 723 -23.00 1.54 -20.64
C SER A 723 -22.23 1.60 -21.98
N SER A 724 -22.16 2.81 -22.53
CA SER A 724 -21.31 3.16 -23.67
C SER A 724 -19.92 3.67 -23.24
N GLY A 725 -19.64 3.77 -21.94
CA GLY A 725 -18.50 4.43 -21.33
C GLY A 725 -18.89 5.82 -20.84
N GLU A 726 -19.64 5.90 -19.73
CA GLU A 726 -20.29 7.15 -19.28
C GLU A 726 -20.47 7.24 -17.77
N MET A 727 -20.67 8.46 -17.30
CA MET A 727 -21.03 8.73 -15.91
C MET A 727 -22.53 8.53 -15.69
N LEU A 728 -22.90 7.68 -14.73
CA LEU A 728 -24.30 7.41 -14.40
C LEU A 728 -24.62 7.87 -12.98
N LYS A 729 -25.77 8.54 -12.81
CA LYS A 729 -26.30 8.90 -11.49
C LYS A 729 -27.17 7.77 -10.95
N MET A 730 -26.84 7.30 -9.75
CA MET A 730 -27.56 6.21 -9.07
C MET A 730 -28.12 6.69 -7.74
N SER A 731 -29.27 6.14 -7.35
CA SER A 731 -29.81 6.34 -6.00
C SER A 731 -28.88 5.70 -4.97
N ALA A 732 -28.63 6.39 -3.88
CA ALA A 732 -27.78 5.93 -2.79
C ALA A 732 -28.31 6.42 -1.43
N PRO A 733 -29.50 5.96 -0.99
CA PRO A 733 -29.99 6.23 0.35
C PRO A 733 -28.97 5.71 1.40
N LEU A 734 -29.06 6.18 2.64
CA LEU A 734 -28.04 5.94 3.66
C LEU A 734 -27.77 4.45 3.93
N GLU A 735 -28.78 3.61 3.76
CA GLU A 735 -28.69 2.16 3.94
C GLU A 735 -28.10 1.40 2.74
N HIS A 736 -27.83 2.07 1.60
CA HIS A 736 -27.45 1.41 0.36
C HIS A 736 -26.04 1.77 -0.14
N LEU A 737 -25.26 0.77 -0.48
CA LEU A 737 -23.99 0.89 -1.22
C LEU A 737 -24.17 0.35 -2.63
N ASN A 738 -23.80 1.12 -3.64
CA ASN A 738 -23.88 0.72 -5.03
C ASN A 738 -22.76 -0.27 -5.39
N LEU A 739 -23.15 -1.51 -5.69
CA LEU A 739 -22.29 -2.60 -6.15
C LEU A 739 -22.79 -3.12 -7.50
N HIS A 740 -21.88 -3.32 -8.44
CA HIS A 740 -22.23 -3.83 -9.77
C HIS A 740 -21.29 -4.95 -10.21
N VAL A 741 -21.87 -6.00 -10.78
CA VAL A 741 -21.14 -7.13 -11.36
C VAL A 741 -20.95 -6.89 -12.85
N ARG A 742 -19.70 -6.97 -13.32
CA ARG A 742 -19.36 -6.87 -14.73
C ARG A 742 -19.87 -8.08 -15.51
N GLU A 743 -20.35 -7.87 -16.72
CA GLU A 743 -20.70 -8.95 -17.64
C GLU A 743 -19.55 -9.95 -17.87
N GLY A 744 -19.88 -11.20 -18.08
CA GLY A 744 -18.92 -12.28 -18.34
C GLY A 744 -18.28 -12.85 -17.06
N ALA A 745 -18.81 -12.55 -15.88
CA ALA A 745 -18.25 -12.99 -14.59
C ALA A 745 -19.10 -14.06 -13.90
N VAL A 746 -18.44 -14.95 -13.15
CA VAL A 746 -19.06 -15.82 -12.14
C VAL A 746 -18.42 -15.53 -10.79
N LEU A 747 -19.23 -15.13 -9.81
CA LEU A 747 -18.79 -14.81 -8.45
C LEU A 747 -19.26 -15.90 -7.49
N PRO A 748 -18.35 -16.65 -6.83
CA PRO A 748 -18.73 -17.53 -5.73
C PRO A 748 -19.08 -16.69 -4.50
N THR A 749 -20.23 -16.95 -3.92
CA THR A 749 -20.73 -16.35 -2.69
C THR A 749 -21.20 -17.43 -1.72
N GLN A 750 -21.43 -17.06 -0.47
CA GLN A 750 -21.87 -18.00 0.56
C GLN A 750 -22.92 -17.35 1.46
N LYS A 751 -23.83 -18.11 2.03
CA LYS A 751 -24.74 -17.61 3.06
C LYS A 751 -23.91 -17.14 4.27
N PRO A 752 -23.97 -15.85 4.65
CA PRO A 752 -23.10 -15.30 5.69
C PRO A 752 -23.47 -15.78 7.10
N GLY A 753 -22.47 -16.08 7.92
CA GLY A 753 -22.54 -16.18 9.37
C GLY A 753 -22.08 -14.88 10.03
N ILE A 754 -21.93 -14.86 11.36
CA ILE A 754 -21.39 -13.73 12.11
C ILE A 754 -19.87 -13.81 12.28
N THR A 755 -19.23 -14.90 11.85
CA THR A 755 -17.79 -15.09 11.71
C THR A 755 -17.51 -15.78 10.38
N SER A 756 -16.28 -15.69 9.89
CA SER A 756 -15.83 -16.44 8.71
C SER A 756 -15.94 -17.95 8.94
N GLU A 757 -15.58 -18.42 10.14
CA GLU A 757 -15.71 -19.82 10.56
C GLU A 757 -17.19 -20.30 10.48
N ALA A 758 -18.12 -19.52 11.06
CA ALA A 758 -19.56 -19.84 10.98
C ALA A 758 -20.11 -19.76 9.55
N SER A 759 -19.51 -18.98 8.68
CA SER A 759 -19.90 -18.89 7.26
C SER A 759 -19.51 -20.14 6.47
N ARG A 760 -18.33 -20.71 6.75
CA ARG A 760 -17.75 -21.83 5.97
C ARG A 760 -18.63 -23.08 5.93
N GLY A 761 -19.38 -23.36 6.98
CA GLY A 761 -20.33 -24.50 7.03
C GLY A 761 -21.62 -24.30 6.22
N ASN A 762 -21.85 -23.10 5.69
CA ASN A 762 -23.05 -22.79 4.94
C ASN A 762 -22.92 -23.13 3.45
N PRO A 763 -24.04 -23.40 2.73
CA PRO A 763 -24.02 -23.63 1.30
C PRO A 763 -23.50 -22.44 0.49
N LEU A 764 -22.79 -22.74 -0.60
CA LEU A 764 -22.35 -21.76 -1.59
C LEU A 764 -23.48 -21.40 -2.57
N ARG A 765 -23.44 -20.16 -3.02
CA ARG A 765 -24.25 -19.64 -4.10
C ARG A 765 -23.31 -19.05 -5.15
N LEU A 766 -23.62 -19.25 -6.44
CA LEU A 766 -22.91 -18.63 -7.55
C LEU A 766 -23.77 -17.55 -8.20
N ILE A 767 -23.21 -16.36 -8.36
CA ILE A 767 -23.79 -15.29 -9.17
C ILE A 767 -23.12 -15.33 -10.54
N VAL A 768 -23.91 -15.51 -11.58
CA VAL A 768 -23.46 -15.54 -12.97
C VAL A 768 -23.96 -14.31 -13.69
N ALA A 769 -23.09 -13.44 -14.16
CA ALA A 769 -23.41 -12.26 -14.94
C ALA A 769 -23.08 -12.54 -16.42
N LEU A 770 -24.09 -12.78 -17.22
CA LEU A 770 -23.90 -13.13 -18.64
C LEU A 770 -23.37 -11.94 -19.44
N SER A 771 -22.39 -12.20 -20.31
CA SER A 771 -21.98 -11.25 -21.32
C SER A 771 -23.06 -11.09 -22.40
N GLN A 772 -22.93 -10.07 -23.24
CA GLN A 772 -23.81 -9.90 -24.41
C GLN A 772 -23.82 -11.12 -25.33
N ARG A 773 -22.76 -11.94 -25.29
CA ARG A 773 -22.63 -13.19 -26.05
C ARG A 773 -23.18 -14.41 -25.31
N GLY A 774 -23.76 -14.25 -24.10
CA GLY A 774 -24.28 -15.35 -23.29
C GLY A 774 -23.15 -16.20 -22.67
N THR A 775 -21.98 -15.62 -22.42
CA THR A 775 -20.84 -16.31 -21.78
C THR A 775 -20.52 -15.73 -20.41
N ALA A 776 -19.97 -16.53 -19.51
CA ALA A 776 -19.41 -16.09 -18.24
C ALA A 776 -18.31 -17.07 -17.78
N TRP A 777 -17.36 -16.56 -16.99
CA TRP A 777 -16.27 -17.34 -16.42
C TRP A 777 -15.97 -16.90 -14.97
N GLY A 778 -15.55 -17.83 -14.13
CA GLY A 778 -15.07 -17.58 -12.79
C GLY A 778 -14.40 -18.81 -12.20
N ASP A 779 -13.91 -18.68 -10.98
CA ASP A 779 -13.24 -19.77 -10.26
C ASP A 779 -13.49 -19.69 -8.75
N LEU A 780 -13.11 -20.75 -8.07
CA LEU A 780 -13.17 -20.88 -6.61
C LEU A 780 -11.96 -21.66 -6.13
N PHE A 781 -11.17 -21.04 -5.25
CA PHE A 781 -10.19 -21.69 -4.42
C PHE A 781 -10.78 -21.97 -3.03
N TRP A 782 -10.55 -23.18 -2.53
CA TRP A 782 -11.10 -23.64 -1.25
C TRP A 782 -10.12 -24.56 -0.54
N ASP A 783 -9.66 -24.18 0.65
CA ASP A 783 -8.83 -24.98 1.56
C ASP A 783 -9.42 -24.92 2.98
N ASP A 784 -8.69 -25.25 4.03
CA ASP A 784 -9.18 -25.14 5.42
C ASP A 784 -9.23 -23.69 5.95
N GLY A 785 -8.63 -22.74 5.24
CA GLY A 785 -8.64 -21.31 5.56
C GLY A 785 -7.53 -20.85 6.51
N GLU A 786 -6.68 -21.73 7.03
CA GLU A 786 -5.72 -21.36 8.08
C GLU A 786 -4.36 -22.09 8.01
N SER A 787 -4.30 -23.31 7.46
CA SER A 787 -3.08 -24.10 7.40
C SER A 787 -2.02 -23.52 6.45
N LEU A 788 -0.75 -23.76 6.78
CA LEU A 788 0.39 -23.41 5.93
C LEU A 788 0.43 -24.27 4.67
N ASP A 789 0.90 -23.68 3.57
CA ASP A 789 1.28 -24.36 2.32
C ASP A 789 0.21 -25.34 1.78
N THR A 790 -1.08 -24.99 1.93
CA THR A 790 -2.17 -25.89 1.47
C THR A 790 -2.13 -26.13 -0.03
N PHE A 791 -1.74 -25.11 -0.82
CA PHE A 791 -1.59 -25.24 -2.26
C PHE A 791 -0.43 -26.15 -2.63
N GLU A 792 0.74 -25.97 -2.04
CA GLU A 792 1.97 -26.76 -2.29
C GLU A 792 1.78 -28.23 -1.88
N ARG A 793 1.00 -28.49 -0.83
CA ARG A 793 0.70 -29.84 -0.33
C ARG A 793 -0.46 -30.50 -1.05
N GLY A 794 -1.19 -29.79 -1.91
CA GLY A 794 -2.38 -30.30 -2.55
C GLY A 794 -3.60 -30.44 -1.64
N SER A 795 -3.63 -29.78 -0.47
CA SER A 795 -4.72 -29.78 0.51
C SER A 795 -5.74 -28.68 0.20
N TYR A 796 -6.27 -28.66 -1.02
CA TYR A 796 -7.23 -27.65 -1.47
C TYR A 796 -8.16 -28.22 -2.54
N SER A 797 -9.24 -27.50 -2.83
CA SER A 797 -10.07 -27.70 -4.02
C SER A 797 -10.03 -26.47 -4.91
N TYR A 798 -9.96 -26.67 -6.23
CA TYR A 798 -10.00 -25.61 -7.21
C TYR A 798 -10.96 -25.92 -8.33
N LEU A 799 -11.97 -25.07 -8.48
CA LEU A 799 -13.03 -25.22 -9.44
C LEU A 799 -13.00 -24.03 -10.42
N VAL A 800 -13.36 -24.33 -11.67
CA VAL A 800 -13.59 -23.32 -12.70
C VAL A 800 -15.04 -23.41 -13.15
N PHE A 801 -15.66 -22.26 -13.30
CA PHE A 801 -17.04 -22.11 -13.77
C PHE A 801 -17.04 -21.47 -15.15
N ASN A 802 -17.80 -22.07 -16.06
CA ASN A 802 -17.90 -21.55 -17.42
C ASN A 802 -19.36 -21.59 -17.89
N VAL A 803 -19.77 -20.57 -18.62
CA VAL A 803 -21.08 -20.53 -19.29
C VAL A 803 -20.92 -20.31 -20.78
N THR A 804 -21.50 -21.19 -21.57
CA THR A 804 -21.58 -21.06 -23.02
C THR A 804 -22.88 -21.70 -23.53
N GLN A 805 -23.57 -21.11 -24.52
CA GLN A 805 -24.77 -21.65 -25.15
C GLN A 805 -25.84 -22.08 -24.14
N ASN A 806 -26.12 -21.26 -23.16
CA ASN A 806 -27.08 -21.51 -22.07
C ASN A 806 -26.77 -22.77 -21.21
N VAL A 807 -25.51 -23.17 -21.17
CA VAL A 807 -25.01 -24.25 -20.31
C VAL A 807 -23.99 -23.68 -19.35
N PHE A 808 -24.28 -23.75 -18.05
CA PHE A 808 -23.32 -23.58 -16.99
C PHE A 808 -22.62 -24.91 -16.73
N SER A 809 -21.29 -24.87 -16.58
CA SER A 809 -20.46 -26.03 -16.24
C SER A 809 -19.56 -25.70 -15.06
N SER A 810 -19.59 -26.55 -14.02
CA SER A 810 -18.64 -26.57 -12.93
C SER A 810 -17.60 -27.65 -13.21
N ILE A 811 -16.35 -27.26 -13.35
CA ILE A 811 -15.23 -28.12 -13.70
C ILE A 811 -14.27 -28.17 -12.51
N VAL A 812 -14.03 -29.36 -11.97
CA VAL A 812 -13.10 -29.59 -10.87
C VAL A 812 -11.69 -29.77 -11.46
N LEU A 813 -10.78 -28.85 -11.17
CA LEU A 813 -9.39 -28.94 -11.60
C LEU A 813 -8.54 -29.65 -10.55
N HIS A 814 -8.86 -29.46 -9.27
CA HIS A 814 -8.21 -30.14 -8.15
C HIS A 814 -9.22 -30.32 -7.00
N THR A 815 -9.06 -31.37 -6.22
CA THR A 815 -9.89 -31.62 -5.03
C THR A 815 -9.12 -32.36 -3.96
N SER A 816 -9.38 -32.01 -2.70
CA SER A 816 -8.88 -32.71 -1.52
C SER A 816 -10.05 -33.23 -0.67
N ALA A 817 -9.75 -34.10 0.29
CA ALA A 817 -10.74 -34.66 1.19
C ALA A 817 -11.42 -33.62 2.10
N GLU A 818 -10.78 -32.49 2.32
CA GLU A 818 -11.24 -31.41 3.23
C GLU A 818 -12.44 -30.60 2.67
N ALA A 819 -12.74 -30.73 1.39
CA ALA A 819 -13.83 -30.01 0.72
C ALA A 819 -15.15 -30.79 0.61
N THR A 820 -15.24 -31.93 1.28
CA THR A 820 -16.34 -32.89 1.05
C THR A 820 -17.70 -32.43 1.57
N ASP A 821 -17.75 -31.58 2.60
CA ASP A 821 -18.99 -31.21 3.29
C ASP A 821 -19.64 -29.92 2.77
N VAL A 822 -18.96 -29.17 1.89
CA VAL A 822 -19.48 -27.94 1.32
C VAL A 822 -20.14 -28.17 -0.01
N VAL A 823 -21.36 -27.63 -0.17
CA VAL A 823 -22.18 -27.80 -1.39
C VAL A 823 -22.41 -26.45 -2.09
N ILE A 824 -22.41 -26.48 -3.41
CA ILE A 824 -22.98 -25.42 -4.25
C ILE A 824 -24.48 -25.72 -4.32
N ASP A 825 -25.31 -24.87 -3.75
CA ASP A 825 -26.75 -25.09 -3.63
C ASP A 825 -27.58 -24.18 -4.52
N THR A 826 -27.12 -22.96 -4.79
CA THR A 826 -27.91 -21.99 -5.57
C THR A 826 -27.07 -21.37 -6.69
N LEU A 827 -27.68 -21.30 -7.88
CA LEU A 827 -27.19 -20.58 -9.03
C LEU A 827 -28.16 -19.45 -9.37
N SER A 828 -27.67 -18.21 -9.45
CA SER A 828 -28.41 -17.02 -9.91
C SER A 828 -27.77 -16.49 -11.18
N VAL A 829 -28.49 -16.55 -12.30
CA VAL A 829 -27.98 -16.13 -13.61
C VAL A 829 -28.65 -14.81 -14.01
N PHE A 830 -27.85 -13.76 -14.13
CA PHE A 830 -28.28 -12.41 -14.56
C PHE A 830 -28.15 -12.29 -16.07
N GLY A 831 -29.11 -11.63 -16.73
CA GLY A 831 -29.10 -11.39 -18.17
C GLY A 831 -29.63 -12.53 -19.01
N VAL A 832 -30.47 -13.41 -18.47
CA VAL A 832 -31.20 -14.44 -19.22
C VAL A 832 -32.35 -13.73 -19.94
N ARG A 833 -32.22 -13.54 -21.26
CA ARG A 833 -33.10 -12.64 -22.04
C ARG A 833 -34.54 -13.13 -22.15
N GLU A 834 -34.74 -14.44 -22.24
CA GLU A 834 -36.04 -15.03 -22.39
C GLU A 834 -36.31 -16.00 -21.23
N PRO A 835 -37.55 -16.07 -20.70
CA PRO A 835 -37.92 -17.02 -19.66
C PRO A 835 -37.66 -18.47 -20.14
N PRO A 836 -36.86 -19.26 -19.43
CA PRO A 836 -36.64 -20.66 -19.81
C PRO A 836 -37.95 -21.47 -19.74
N SER A 837 -38.15 -22.36 -20.70
CA SER A 837 -39.25 -23.32 -20.64
C SER A 837 -38.99 -24.43 -19.62
N LYS A 838 -37.70 -24.78 -19.42
CA LYS A 838 -37.24 -25.77 -18.43
C LYS A 838 -35.75 -25.59 -18.12
N VAL A 839 -35.33 -26.09 -16.96
CA VAL A 839 -33.96 -26.15 -16.51
C VAL A 839 -33.56 -27.59 -16.20
N LEU A 840 -32.39 -28.00 -16.69
CA LEU A 840 -31.88 -29.36 -16.53
C LEU A 840 -30.56 -29.33 -15.76
N LEU A 841 -30.50 -30.07 -14.65
CA LEU A 841 -29.26 -30.36 -13.91
C LEU A 841 -28.78 -31.76 -14.26
N ASP A 842 -27.65 -31.88 -14.94
CA ASP A 842 -27.11 -33.16 -15.45
C ASP A 842 -28.15 -33.98 -16.20
N GLY A 843 -29.02 -33.32 -16.99
CA GLY A 843 -30.09 -33.90 -17.77
C GLY A 843 -31.42 -34.13 -17.03
N GLN A 844 -31.45 -33.88 -15.71
CA GLN A 844 -32.68 -34.00 -14.90
C GLN A 844 -33.32 -32.62 -14.70
N GLU A 845 -34.65 -32.57 -14.88
CA GLU A 845 -35.40 -31.33 -14.69
C GLU A 845 -35.39 -30.85 -13.25
N LYS A 846 -35.18 -29.54 -13.09
CA LYS A 846 -35.13 -28.83 -11.78
C LYS A 846 -36.13 -27.67 -11.77
N PRO A 847 -36.82 -27.44 -10.64
CA PRO A 847 -37.62 -26.24 -10.47
C PRO A 847 -36.71 -24.99 -10.45
N PHE A 848 -37.23 -23.91 -10.97
CA PHE A 848 -36.55 -22.63 -11.02
C PHE A 848 -37.52 -21.47 -10.81
N SER A 849 -36.97 -20.30 -10.52
CA SER A 849 -37.69 -19.01 -10.60
C SER A 849 -37.08 -18.12 -11.65
N TYR A 850 -37.90 -17.33 -12.31
CA TYR A 850 -37.44 -16.32 -13.26
C TYR A 850 -38.14 -15.00 -12.97
N LEU A 851 -37.34 -13.90 -12.94
CA LEU A 851 -37.84 -12.56 -12.67
C LEU A 851 -37.82 -11.72 -13.97
N ASP A 852 -38.75 -10.77 -14.07
CA ASP A 852 -38.78 -9.79 -15.19
C ASP A 852 -37.50 -8.97 -15.36
N THR A 853 -36.65 -8.92 -14.33
CA THR A 853 -35.30 -8.35 -14.38
C THR A 853 -34.30 -9.24 -15.11
N GLN A 854 -34.75 -10.30 -15.80
CA GLN A 854 -33.93 -11.28 -16.53
C GLN A 854 -33.01 -12.12 -15.60
N VAL A 855 -33.49 -12.43 -14.40
CA VAL A 855 -32.79 -13.26 -13.43
C VAL A 855 -33.39 -14.63 -13.32
N LEU A 856 -32.60 -15.65 -13.69
CA LEU A 856 -32.89 -17.04 -13.47
C LEU A 856 -32.27 -17.50 -12.14
N THR A 857 -33.06 -18.09 -11.24
CA THR A 857 -32.54 -18.67 -10.00
C THR A 857 -32.95 -20.15 -9.89
N VAL A 858 -31.95 -20.99 -9.62
CA VAL A 858 -32.11 -22.44 -9.41
C VAL A 858 -31.49 -22.76 -8.05
N SER A 859 -32.31 -23.31 -7.15
CA SER A 859 -31.88 -23.70 -5.80
C SER A 859 -32.02 -25.22 -5.58
N GLY A 860 -31.45 -25.72 -4.50
CA GLY A 860 -31.49 -27.16 -4.18
C GLY A 860 -30.57 -27.97 -5.12
N LEU A 861 -29.46 -27.38 -5.59
CA LEU A 861 -28.51 -28.09 -6.45
C LEU A 861 -27.80 -29.21 -5.69
N GLY A 862 -27.40 -28.97 -4.44
CA GLY A 862 -26.79 -29.95 -3.55
C GLY A 862 -25.53 -30.60 -4.14
N ARG A 863 -24.67 -29.82 -4.86
CA ARG A 863 -23.47 -30.35 -5.52
C ARG A 863 -22.23 -30.09 -4.70
N GLY A 864 -21.57 -31.14 -4.22
CA GLY A 864 -20.30 -31.05 -3.52
C GLY A 864 -19.17 -30.49 -4.40
N LEU A 865 -18.17 -29.84 -3.78
CA LEU A 865 -17.04 -29.24 -4.49
C LEU A 865 -16.17 -30.27 -5.23
N ALA A 866 -16.21 -31.53 -4.82
CA ALA A 866 -15.51 -32.63 -5.51
C ALA A 866 -16.20 -33.13 -6.77
N GLN A 867 -17.38 -32.58 -7.09
CA GLN A 867 -18.23 -33.06 -8.18
C GLN A 867 -18.44 -31.97 -9.24
N GLY A 868 -17.98 -32.23 -10.47
CA GLY A 868 -18.38 -31.43 -11.61
C GLY A 868 -19.85 -31.63 -11.93
N PHE A 869 -20.52 -30.59 -12.43
CA PHE A 869 -21.93 -30.68 -12.86
C PHE A 869 -22.23 -29.71 -14.00
N SER A 870 -23.32 -29.94 -14.69
CA SER A 870 -23.83 -29.03 -15.71
C SER A 870 -25.28 -28.63 -15.43
N LEU A 871 -25.60 -27.37 -15.71
CA LEU A 871 -26.96 -26.85 -15.64
C LEU A 871 -27.29 -26.12 -16.94
N ARG A 872 -28.34 -26.59 -17.60
CA ARG A 872 -28.80 -26.08 -18.91
C ARG A 872 -30.19 -25.51 -18.78
N TRP A 873 -30.40 -24.33 -19.33
CA TRP A 873 -31.72 -23.69 -19.48
C TRP A 873 -32.13 -23.63 -20.96
N LEU A 874 -33.38 -23.97 -21.25
CA LEU A 874 -33.94 -24.12 -22.60
C LEU A 874 -35.13 -23.19 -22.79
#